data_7394a125340e149eab0fdaf279156106
#
_entry.id   7394a125340e149eab0fdaf279156106
#
_cell.length_a   1.000
_cell.length_b   1.000
_cell.length_c   1.000
_cell.angle_alpha   90.00
_cell.angle_beta   90.00
_cell.angle_gamma   90.00
#
_symmetry.space_group_name_H-M   'P 1'
#
loop_
_entity.id
_entity.type
_entity.pdbx_description
1 polymer ?
#
loop_
_entity_poly.entity_id
_entity_poly.type
_entity_poly.pdbx_seq_one_letter_code
_entity_poly.pdbx_strand_id
1 'polypeptide(L)'
;MTDTAKSSDTSDVDDYQLADRYRAEEGRVFLSGVQAIARLPVDQIRIDRRHGLNTAAFVSGYQGSPVGMFGEEVERAHRTMPDLPVVNQPGVNEELAATAVMGSQLAVTLDDCRYDGILGMWYGKGPGIDRAGDAIRHAVFASTAPNGGVVAVVGDDPSAKSSTLPSSSDATMVDLHMPLLFPGDPQEALDLARHAVTLSRACGIWSGLKLVTPVADGTGTIDVHPDRVQPVIPSVDIDGRRFEPRPNGLLITPHTLDMEREFFEVRTELARQYGALNQLNRVTVRSADDWIGIAACGHTYHELREALQVLGLSSNDELNSAGIRLWQLQMPIPLDRHDVRAFAEGLDEVLVIEEKNPTLELLVRDALYDVADRPRVWGKRDEDRHVLVPYDSLLDAERILPAVRHHLGRRLGDRLAPPQVKPDRNLIPLSVNRAPFFCSGCPHNTSTRVEPGTLVGGGIGCHAMVAFMEPERTGDIVGLTCMGNEGAQWIGMAPFVERDHLVQNLGDGTFFHSGSVAIRAAVAAGVDITYKLLLNGTVAMTGGQDAQGAVDADKIAAMLLAEGVQQVIITSDDPDRVEDLDVPDGVRVWDRSRLDEAQELLAAVKGTTVLIHDQACAAEKRRARSRGTLAKPGFRVVINERICEGCGDCGDTSNCLSVQPIDTPYGRKTAIHQTSCNFDFSCMQGDCPAFATVTVDPNAKGMARPTPTTPALDDLPAPTTVVDPDTFTVRLSGIGGTGVVTVSQIIGTAAMLDGLHVRGLDQTGLSQKAGPVTSDVRVARDAPAASNNANEAGVDCYLVFDMLAGSSNSHREGARRDRTVVVGSIDVVPTGEMVAKPVSSRYPEQAELRRRLDDVSRADLNRYLDAAKITRGLFGATTTANILVMGVAVQVGALPIDPAAIERAIAL
;
A
#
# COMPACT_ATOMS: atom_id res chain seq x y z
N MET A 1 8.95 -43.95 -22.33
CA MET A 1 8.37 -43.38 -23.55
C MET A 1 6.94 -43.08 -23.26
N THR A 2 6.67 -41.87 -22.76
CA THR A 2 5.35 -41.28 -22.71
C THR A 2 5.53 -39.83 -23.11
N ASP A 3 4.98 -39.52 -24.26
CA ASP A 3 4.95 -38.24 -24.92
C ASP A 3 4.30 -37.18 -23.97
N THR A 4 5.07 -36.23 -23.49
CA THR A 4 4.55 -35.02 -22.90
C THR A 4 4.15 -34.07 -24.01
N ALA A 5 2.85 -33.99 -24.27
CA ALA A 5 2.24 -33.02 -25.15
C ALA A 5 2.65 -31.59 -24.74
N LYS A 6 3.36 -30.91 -25.63
CA LYS A 6 3.51 -29.46 -25.61
C LYS A 6 2.11 -28.86 -25.82
N SER A 7 1.55 -28.26 -24.79
CA SER A 7 0.43 -27.36 -24.98
C SER A 7 0.96 -26.02 -25.48
N SER A 8 0.98 -25.85 -26.77
CA SER A 8 1.18 -24.55 -27.43
C SER A 8 -0.16 -23.86 -27.52
N ASP A 9 -0.48 -23.07 -26.51
CA ASP A 9 -1.58 -22.12 -26.61
C ASP A 9 -0.99 -20.68 -26.60
N THR A 10 -0.39 -20.32 -27.77
CA THR A 10 0.16 -18.98 -28.01
C THR A 10 -0.85 -18.07 -28.73
N SER A 11 -2.09 -18.51 -28.95
CA SER A 11 -3.10 -17.76 -29.72
C SER A 11 -3.87 -16.72 -28.88
N ASP A 12 -3.88 -16.82 -27.53
CA ASP A 12 -4.65 -15.91 -26.65
C ASP A 12 -3.87 -14.64 -26.23
N VAL A 13 -2.55 -14.66 -26.38
CA VAL A 13 -1.70 -13.54 -25.91
C VAL A 13 -1.76 -12.34 -26.85
N ASP A 14 -2.05 -12.55 -28.13
CA ASP A 14 -2.04 -11.48 -29.13
C ASP A 14 -3.23 -10.51 -29.01
N ASP A 15 -4.34 -10.90 -28.41
CA ASP A 15 -5.54 -10.07 -28.23
C ASP A 15 -5.73 -9.53 -26.80
N TYR A 16 -4.78 -9.76 -25.87
CA TYR A 16 -4.90 -9.35 -24.48
C TYR A 16 -5.12 -7.84 -24.32
N GLN A 17 -6.10 -7.49 -23.50
CA GLN A 17 -6.43 -6.12 -23.09
C GLN A 17 -6.33 -5.97 -21.57
N LEU A 18 -6.04 -4.76 -21.05
CA LEU A 18 -5.99 -4.54 -19.60
C LEU A 18 -7.29 -4.91 -18.86
N ALA A 19 -8.43 -4.85 -19.54
CA ALA A 19 -9.73 -5.27 -18.99
C ALA A 19 -9.83 -6.78 -18.76
N ASP A 20 -9.00 -7.58 -19.44
CA ASP A 20 -9.03 -9.05 -19.34
C ASP A 20 -8.57 -9.54 -17.97
N ARG A 21 -7.80 -8.72 -17.23
CA ARG A 21 -7.49 -8.98 -15.84
C ARG A 21 -8.75 -9.23 -14.97
N TYR A 22 -9.91 -8.69 -15.38
CA TYR A 22 -11.20 -8.89 -14.71
C TYR A 22 -12.21 -9.70 -15.54
N ARG A 23 -12.12 -9.69 -16.88
CA ARG A 23 -13.05 -10.38 -17.78
C ARG A 23 -12.68 -11.84 -18.01
N ALA A 24 -11.39 -12.14 -18.13
CA ALA A 24 -10.95 -13.49 -18.44
C ALA A 24 -11.45 -14.48 -17.38
N GLU A 25 -12.07 -15.56 -17.83
CA GLU A 25 -12.51 -16.66 -16.96
C GLU A 25 -11.45 -17.78 -16.93
N GLU A 26 -10.61 -17.84 -17.94
CA GLU A 26 -9.55 -18.82 -18.10
C GLU A 26 -8.28 -18.15 -18.64
N GLY A 27 -7.13 -18.76 -18.40
CA GLY A 27 -5.85 -18.32 -18.91
C GLY A 27 -5.01 -17.54 -17.90
N ARG A 28 -3.97 -16.87 -18.40
CA ARG A 28 -3.00 -16.16 -17.56
C ARG A 28 -3.21 -14.66 -17.64
N VAL A 29 -3.21 -14.00 -16.46
CA VAL A 29 -3.33 -12.54 -16.32
C VAL A 29 -2.26 -12.01 -15.39
N PHE A 30 -1.93 -10.72 -15.50
CA PHE A 30 -1.00 -10.03 -14.60
C PHE A 30 -1.77 -9.10 -13.64
N LEU A 31 -1.69 -9.40 -12.34
CA LEU A 31 -2.47 -8.73 -11.29
C LEU A 31 -1.63 -8.42 -10.05
N SER A 32 -2.05 -7.41 -9.30
CA SER A 32 -1.64 -7.28 -7.90
C SER A 32 -2.55 -8.11 -6.99
N GLY A 33 -2.12 -8.33 -5.72
CA GLY A 33 -2.95 -9.04 -4.74
C GLY A 33 -4.29 -8.35 -4.49
N VAL A 34 -4.31 -7.01 -4.42
CA VAL A 34 -5.55 -6.24 -4.31
C VAL A 34 -6.45 -6.46 -5.52
N GLN A 35 -5.90 -6.47 -6.74
CA GLN A 35 -6.65 -6.71 -7.97
C GLN A 35 -7.17 -8.15 -8.04
N ALA A 36 -6.40 -9.11 -7.57
CA ALA A 36 -6.81 -10.52 -7.52
C ALA A 36 -8.08 -10.71 -6.67
N ILE A 37 -8.15 -10.03 -5.51
CA ILE A 37 -9.34 -10.11 -4.64
C ILE A 37 -10.48 -9.25 -5.16
N ALA A 38 -10.20 -8.14 -5.82
CA ALA A 38 -11.25 -7.29 -6.42
C ALA A 38 -12.06 -8.00 -7.52
N ARG A 39 -11.53 -9.09 -8.10
CA ARG A 39 -12.30 -9.99 -9.00
C ARG A 39 -13.37 -10.80 -8.29
N LEU A 40 -13.19 -11.10 -7.00
CA LEU A 40 -14.00 -12.06 -6.27
C LEU A 40 -15.51 -11.86 -6.41
N PRO A 41 -16.08 -10.64 -6.27
CA PRO A 41 -17.53 -10.43 -6.46
C PRO A 41 -18.03 -10.87 -7.85
N VAL A 42 -17.27 -10.52 -8.88
CA VAL A 42 -17.59 -10.86 -10.27
C VAL A 42 -17.48 -12.36 -10.51
N ASP A 43 -16.36 -12.96 -10.12
CA ASP A 43 -16.11 -14.38 -10.34
C ASP A 43 -17.09 -15.25 -9.54
N GLN A 44 -17.43 -14.87 -8.30
CA GLN A 44 -18.38 -15.64 -7.49
C GLN A 44 -19.81 -15.62 -8.05
N ILE A 45 -20.30 -14.48 -8.51
CA ILE A 45 -21.61 -14.40 -9.16
C ILE A 45 -21.66 -15.25 -10.42
N ARG A 46 -20.57 -15.31 -11.21
CA ARG A 46 -20.48 -16.18 -12.39
C ARG A 46 -20.55 -17.66 -12.00
N ILE A 47 -19.80 -18.05 -10.96
CA ILE A 47 -19.80 -19.42 -10.44
C ILE A 47 -21.20 -19.79 -9.92
N ASP A 48 -21.82 -18.92 -9.15
CA ASP A 48 -23.16 -19.13 -8.60
C ASP A 48 -24.20 -19.30 -9.71
N ARG A 49 -24.14 -18.47 -10.76
CA ARG A 49 -25.02 -18.60 -11.95
C ARG A 49 -24.85 -19.96 -12.67
N ARG A 50 -23.61 -20.48 -12.76
CA ARG A 50 -23.38 -21.84 -13.31
C ARG A 50 -24.04 -22.92 -12.46
N HIS A 51 -24.18 -22.70 -11.15
CA HIS A 51 -24.87 -23.59 -10.24
C HIS A 51 -26.38 -23.29 -10.12
N GLY A 52 -26.91 -22.38 -10.94
CA GLY A 52 -28.33 -22.04 -10.98
C GLY A 52 -28.80 -21.09 -9.89
N LEU A 53 -27.89 -20.44 -9.18
CA LEU A 53 -28.20 -19.45 -8.15
C LEU A 53 -28.22 -18.02 -8.73
N ASN A 54 -29.20 -17.23 -8.27
CA ASN A 54 -29.29 -15.80 -8.56
C ASN A 54 -28.74 -15.00 -7.38
N THR A 55 -27.42 -14.77 -7.34
CA THR A 55 -26.77 -14.05 -6.26
C THR A 55 -26.34 -12.65 -6.66
N ALA A 56 -26.09 -11.79 -5.66
CA ALA A 56 -25.53 -10.45 -5.79
C ALA A 56 -24.30 -10.30 -4.89
N ALA A 57 -23.60 -9.17 -4.99
CA ALA A 57 -22.51 -8.82 -4.07
C ALA A 57 -22.68 -7.40 -3.51
N PHE A 58 -22.35 -7.23 -2.22
CA PHE A 58 -22.30 -5.96 -1.54
C PHE A 58 -20.93 -5.76 -0.91
N VAL A 59 -20.22 -4.71 -1.32
CA VAL A 59 -18.87 -4.40 -0.87
C VAL A 59 -18.90 -3.07 -0.13
N SER A 60 -18.42 -3.06 1.12
CA SER A 60 -18.32 -1.86 1.94
C SER A 60 -17.11 -1.93 2.88
N GLY A 61 -16.45 -0.82 3.10
CA GLY A 61 -15.27 -0.72 3.95
C GLY A 61 -14.73 0.70 3.95
N TYR A 62 -13.51 0.87 4.47
CA TYR A 62 -12.85 2.16 4.47
C TYR A 62 -11.42 2.05 3.92
N GLN A 63 -11.02 3.02 3.12
CA GLN A 63 -9.72 3.03 2.45
C GLN A 63 -8.56 3.23 3.42
N GLY A 64 -7.57 2.35 3.34
CA GLY A 64 -6.34 2.41 4.14
C GLY A 64 -5.29 1.44 3.57
N SER A 65 -4.05 1.90 3.38
CA SER A 65 -2.98 1.03 2.87
C SER A 65 -2.71 -0.14 3.85
N PRO A 66 -2.54 -1.38 3.32
CA PRO A 66 -2.33 -1.73 1.91
C PRO A 66 -3.60 -1.96 1.08
N VAL A 67 -4.80 -1.96 1.66
CA VAL A 67 -6.06 -2.18 0.92
C VAL A 67 -6.75 -0.87 0.48
N GLY A 68 -6.02 0.23 0.43
CA GLY A 68 -6.56 1.56 0.14
C GLY A 68 -7.23 1.70 -1.23
N MET A 69 -6.76 0.97 -2.23
CA MET A 69 -7.31 0.99 -3.60
C MET A 69 -8.39 -0.08 -3.83
N PHE A 70 -8.70 -0.93 -2.84
CA PHE A 70 -9.55 -2.10 -3.03
C PHE A 70 -10.94 -1.72 -3.56
N GLY A 71 -11.62 -0.73 -2.97
CA GLY A 71 -12.94 -0.29 -3.44
C GLY A 71 -12.93 0.22 -4.87
N GLU A 72 -11.87 0.95 -5.28
CA GLU A 72 -11.73 1.42 -6.67
C GLU A 72 -11.46 0.26 -7.65
N GLU A 73 -10.69 -0.73 -7.24
CA GLU A 73 -10.43 -1.91 -8.08
C GLU A 73 -11.69 -2.78 -8.24
N VAL A 74 -12.53 -2.92 -7.20
CA VAL A 74 -13.86 -3.53 -7.30
C VAL A 74 -14.74 -2.77 -8.30
N GLU A 75 -14.74 -1.44 -8.23
CA GLU A 75 -15.49 -0.61 -9.18
C GLU A 75 -14.96 -0.76 -10.62
N ARG A 76 -13.63 -0.88 -10.81
CA ARG A 76 -13.02 -1.15 -12.11
C ARG A 76 -13.44 -2.53 -12.64
N ALA A 77 -13.40 -3.55 -11.78
CA ALA A 77 -13.83 -4.90 -12.14
C ALA A 77 -15.32 -4.90 -12.55
N HIS A 78 -16.19 -4.27 -11.77
CA HIS A 78 -17.61 -4.16 -12.08
C HIS A 78 -17.88 -3.44 -13.40
N ARG A 79 -17.18 -2.33 -13.70
CA ARG A 79 -17.32 -1.61 -14.99
C ARG A 79 -17.02 -2.47 -16.21
N THR A 80 -16.19 -3.50 -16.08
CA THR A 80 -15.93 -4.43 -17.19
C THR A 80 -17.10 -5.37 -17.44
N MET A 81 -18.01 -5.51 -16.45
CA MET A 81 -19.16 -6.44 -16.46
C MET A 81 -20.37 -5.82 -15.74
N PRO A 82 -20.94 -4.74 -16.29
CA PRO A 82 -21.96 -3.92 -15.62
C PRO A 82 -23.31 -4.65 -15.42
N ASP A 83 -23.51 -5.78 -16.09
CA ASP A 83 -24.73 -6.60 -15.96
C ASP A 83 -24.74 -7.49 -14.71
N LEU A 84 -23.63 -7.57 -13.98
CA LEU A 84 -23.55 -8.31 -12.73
C LEU A 84 -24.01 -7.41 -11.55
N PRO A 85 -24.84 -7.93 -10.64
CA PRO A 85 -25.36 -7.15 -9.52
C PRO A 85 -24.33 -6.99 -8.40
N VAL A 86 -23.33 -6.15 -8.63
CA VAL A 86 -22.32 -5.75 -7.65
C VAL A 86 -22.60 -4.34 -7.18
N VAL A 87 -22.76 -4.16 -5.87
CA VAL A 87 -22.93 -2.86 -5.22
C VAL A 87 -21.67 -2.56 -4.41
N ASN A 88 -20.91 -1.56 -4.83
CA ASN A 88 -19.75 -1.06 -4.08
C ASN A 88 -20.14 0.25 -3.40
N GLN A 89 -20.32 0.22 -2.07
CA GLN A 89 -20.71 1.35 -1.26
C GLN A 89 -19.68 1.59 -0.15
N PRO A 90 -18.66 2.41 -0.38
CA PRO A 90 -17.70 2.75 0.66
C PRO A 90 -18.39 3.30 1.92
N GLY A 91 -17.94 2.87 3.09
CA GLY A 91 -18.47 3.34 4.35
C GLY A 91 -17.93 4.72 4.74
N VAL A 92 -18.66 5.41 5.60
CA VAL A 92 -18.16 6.64 6.26
C VAL A 92 -16.96 6.28 7.16
N ASN A 93 -17.05 5.13 7.82
CA ASN A 93 -15.96 4.50 8.57
C ASN A 93 -16.11 2.97 8.58
N GLU A 94 -15.15 2.30 9.18
CA GLU A 94 -15.05 0.84 9.18
C GLU A 94 -16.19 0.15 9.93
N GLU A 95 -16.64 0.71 11.07
CA GLU A 95 -17.70 0.12 11.90
C GLU A 95 -19.07 0.21 11.23
N LEU A 96 -19.39 1.35 10.60
CA LEU A 96 -20.63 1.53 9.86
C LEU A 96 -20.65 0.66 8.60
N ALA A 97 -19.51 0.51 7.94
CA ALA A 97 -19.34 -0.40 6.81
C ALA A 97 -19.60 -1.86 7.23
N ALA A 98 -19.06 -2.30 8.38
CA ALA A 98 -19.28 -3.65 8.90
C ALA A 98 -20.77 -3.91 9.20
N THR A 99 -21.45 -2.95 9.79
CA THR A 99 -22.89 -3.03 10.05
C THR A 99 -23.70 -3.08 8.75
N ALA A 100 -23.30 -2.32 7.72
CA ALA A 100 -23.95 -2.38 6.39
C ALA A 100 -23.76 -3.75 5.72
N VAL A 101 -22.58 -4.35 5.83
CA VAL A 101 -22.32 -5.72 5.33
C VAL A 101 -23.15 -6.75 6.10
N MET A 102 -23.30 -6.62 7.43
CA MET A 102 -24.22 -7.44 8.21
C MET A 102 -25.66 -7.33 7.65
N GLY A 103 -26.11 -6.11 7.34
CA GLY A 103 -27.42 -5.85 6.75
C GLY A 103 -27.63 -6.61 5.42
N SER A 104 -26.60 -6.76 4.60
CA SER A 104 -26.69 -7.51 3.35
C SER A 104 -27.01 -9.00 3.58
N GLN A 105 -26.54 -9.58 4.69
CA GLN A 105 -26.83 -10.96 5.08
C GLN A 105 -28.26 -11.09 5.64
N LEU A 106 -28.73 -10.11 6.37
CA LEU A 106 -30.09 -10.08 6.91
C LEU A 106 -31.16 -9.90 5.82
N ALA A 107 -30.79 -9.35 4.67
CA ALA A 107 -31.74 -9.12 3.57
C ALA A 107 -32.50 -10.38 3.12
N VAL A 108 -31.86 -11.54 3.15
CA VAL A 108 -32.48 -12.81 2.75
C VAL A 108 -33.55 -13.31 3.76
N THR A 109 -33.67 -12.69 4.93
CA THR A 109 -34.73 -13.00 5.90
C THR A 109 -36.06 -12.31 5.57
N LEU A 110 -36.03 -11.41 4.58
CA LEU A 110 -37.22 -10.68 4.11
C LEU A 110 -37.85 -11.39 2.93
N ASP A 111 -39.17 -11.48 2.92
CA ASP A 111 -39.94 -12.20 1.89
C ASP A 111 -39.81 -11.57 0.48
N ASP A 112 -39.38 -10.31 0.39
CA ASP A 112 -39.21 -9.56 -0.85
C ASP A 112 -37.76 -9.48 -1.32
N CYS A 113 -36.84 -10.26 -0.74
CA CYS A 113 -35.44 -10.32 -1.20
C CYS A 113 -35.39 -10.82 -2.66
N ARG A 114 -34.68 -10.09 -3.50
CA ARG A 114 -34.61 -10.36 -4.95
C ARG A 114 -33.57 -11.42 -5.33
N TYR A 115 -32.72 -11.83 -4.39
CA TYR A 115 -31.59 -12.72 -4.63
C TYR A 115 -31.62 -13.93 -3.67
N ASP A 116 -31.08 -15.05 -4.13
CA ASP A 116 -30.94 -16.28 -3.32
C ASP A 116 -29.88 -16.10 -2.22
N GLY A 117 -28.98 -15.13 -2.39
CA GLY A 117 -27.95 -14.77 -1.43
C GLY A 117 -27.18 -13.53 -1.89
N ILE A 118 -26.52 -12.87 -0.95
CA ILE A 118 -25.69 -11.70 -1.21
C ILE A 118 -24.32 -11.96 -0.63
N LEU A 119 -23.28 -12.01 -1.49
CA LEU A 119 -21.90 -12.04 -1.03
C LEU A 119 -21.57 -10.68 -0.38
N GLY A 120 -21.33 -10.69 0.93
CA GLY A 120 -20.82 -9.52 1.65
C GLY A 120 -19.29 -9.46 1.59
N MET A 121 -18.74 -8.29 1.35
CA MET A 121 -17.30 -8.04 1.50
C MET A 121 -17.09 -6.78 2.34
N TRP A 122 -16.36 -6.95 3.44
CA TRP A 122 -15.87 -5.83 4.24
C TRP A 122 -14.37 -5.66 3.98
N TYR A 123 -13.86 -4.42 3.95
CA TYR A 123 -12.44 -4.16 3.85
C TYR A 123 -11.99 -3.03 4.77
N GLY A 124 -10.81 -3.21 5.38
CA GLY A 124 -10.16 -2.24 6.23
C GLY A 124 -8.74 -2.67 6.56
N LYS A 125 -7.91 -1.73 7.00
CA LYS A 125 -6.58 -2.07 7.50
C LYS A 125 -6.61 -2.54 8.96
N GLY A 126 -5.47 -3.03 9.51
CA GLY A 126 -5.38 -3.50 10.90
C GLY A 126 -6.04 -2.57 11.93
N PRO A 127 -5.70 -1.27 12.02
CA PRO A 127 -6.42 -0.33 12.90
C PRO A 127 -7.92 -0.21 12.62
N GLY A 128 -8.36 -0.49 11.40
CA GLY A 128 -9.78 -0.47 11.02
C GLY A 128 -10.54 -1.66 11.60
N ILE A 129 -9.95 -2.86 11.63
CA ILE A 129 -10.58 -4.01 12.29
C ILE A 129 -10.65 -3.81 13.81
N ASP A 130 -9.61 -3.20 14.42
CA ASP A 130 -9.62 -2.86 15.83
C ASP A 130 -10.78 -1.90 16.15
N ARG A 131 -10.99 -0.90 15.31
CA ARG A 131 -12.10 0.06 15.45
C ARG A 131 -13.48 -0.59 15.25
N ALA A 132 -13.61 -1.47 14.25
CA ALA A 132 -14.87 -2.12 13.90
C ALA A 132 -15.18 -3.37 14.76
N GLY A 133 -14.34 -3.71 15.74
CA GLY A 133 -14.39 -4.96 16.49
C GLY A 133 -15.77 -5.30 17.06
N ASP A 134 -16.46 -4.32 17.68
CA ASP A 134 -17.81 -4.54 18.22
C ASP A 134 -18.84 -4.80 17.10
N ALA A 135 -18.82 -4.01 16.03
CA ALA A 135 -19.73 -4.20 14.90
C ALA A 135 -19.51 -5.55 14.20
N ILE A 136 -18.25 -5.97 14.03
CA ILE A 136 -17.88 -7.26 13.45
C ILE A 136 -18.33 -8.39 14.38
N ARG A 137 -18.14 -8.28 15.69
CA ARG A 137 -18.59 -9.28 16.66
C ARG A 137 -20.10 -9.50 16.60
N HIS A 138 -20.89 -8.44 16.52
CA HIS A 138 -22.33 -8.52 16.32
C HIS A 138 -22.68 -9.23 14.99
N ALA A 139 -21.99 -8.87 13.92
CA ALA A 139 -22.21 -9.46 12.61
C ALA A 139 -21.84 -10.95 12.53
N VAL A 140 -20.75 -11.36 13.19
CA VAL A 140 -20.29 -12.75 13.27
C VAL A 140 -21.30 -13.61 14.05
N PHE A 141 -21.82 -13.09 15.17
CA PHE A 141 -22.86 -13.77 15.93
C PHE A 141 -24.18 -13.87 15.16
N ALA A 142 -24.58 -12.83 14.44
CA ALA A 142 -25.80 -12.80 13.64
C ALA A 142 -25.85 -13.84 12.52
N SER A 143 -24.73 -14.45 12.17
CA SER A 143 -24.57 -15.43 11.10
C SER A 143 -24.63 -14.84 9.68
N THR A 144 -24.32 -15.67 8.68
CA THR A 144 -24.39 -15.32 7.26
C THR A 144 -25.45 -16.16 6.53
N ALA A 145 -25.90 -15.66 5.39
CA ALA A 145 -26.84 -16.37 4.53
C ALA A 145 -26.17 -17.58 3.84
N PRO A 146 -26.83 -18.73 3.69
CA PRO A 146 -26.23 -19.95 3.13
C PRO A 146 -25.71 -19.80 1.69
N ASN A 147 -26.35 -18.95 0.88
CA ASN A 147 -25.90 -18.62 -0.48
C ASN A 147 -25.23 -17.22 -0.56
N GLY A 148 -25.09 -16.54 0.58
CA GLY A 148 -24.43 -15.24 0.69
C GLY A 148 -22.96 -15.39 1.08
N GLY A 149 -22.71 -15.47 2.38
CA GLY A 149 -21.38 -15.49 2.96
C GLY A 149 -20.73 -14.11 3.05
N VAL A 150 -19.72 -13.96 3.92
CA VAL A 150 -18.99 -12.71 4.09
C VAL A 150 -17.49 -12.95 4.13
N VAL A 151 -16.75 -12.14 3.38
CA VAL A 151 -15.28 -12.08 3.42
C VAL A 151 -14.84 -10.73 3.98
N ALA A 152 -14.09 -10.75 5.07
CA ALA A 152 -13.44 -9.57 5.64
C ALA A 152 -12.00 -9.48 5.13
N VAL A 153 -11.74 -8.53 4.24
CA VAL A 153 -10.39 -8.27 3.68
C VAL A 153 -9.64 -7.34 4.62
N VAL A 154 -8.66 -7.89 5.34
CA VAL A 154 -7.90 -7.17 6.38
C VAL A 154 -6.49 -6.89 5.91
N GLY A 155 -6.15 -5.61 5.78
CA GLY A 155 -4.84 -5.16 5.33
C GLY A 155 -3.89 -4.87 6.50
N ASP A 156 -2.81 -5.65 6.63
CA ASP A 156 -1.77 -5.41 7.63
C ASP A 156 -0.52 -4.76 7.02
N ASP A 157 0.05 -3.80 7.75
CA ASP A 157 1.30 -3.13 7.42
C ASP A 157 2.35 -3.38 8.52
N PRO A 158 3.03 -4.56 8.50
CA PRO A 158 3.95 -4.96 9.54
C PRO A 158 5.16 -4.04 9.70
N SER A 159 5.55 -3.32 8.66
CA SER A 159 6.67 -2.37 8.65
C SER A 159 6.27 -0.92 8.93
N ALA A 160 4.98 -0.64 9.09
CA ALA A 160 4.42 0.71 9.26
C ALA A 160 4.84 1.70 8.17
N LYS A 161 5.03 1.23 6.92
CA LYS A 161 5.41 2.10 5.79
C LYS A 161 4.33 3.13 5.46
N SER A 162 3.07 2.79 5.71
CA SER A 162 1.89 3.64 5.45
C SER A 162 0.97 3.74 6.65
N SER A 163 1.40 3.33 7.82
CA SER A 163 0.63 3.32 9.05
C SER A 163 1.42 3.99 10.17
N THR A 164 0.73 4.58 11.15
CA THR A 164 1.39 5.18 12.32
C THR A 164 2.00 4.12 13.24
N LEU A 165 1.40 2.93 13.28
CA LEU A 165 1.90 1.80 14.04
C LEU A 165 1.97 0.55 13.16
N PRO A 166 2.95 -0.34 13.41
CA PRO A 166 2.97 -1.67 12.80
C PRO A 166 1.73 -2.47 13.23
N SER A 167 1.08 -3.15 12.30
CA SER A 167 -0.13 -3.93 12.57
C SER A 167 0.05 -5.42 12.33
N SER A 168 -0.71 -6.21 13.08
CA SER A 168 -0.97 -7.64 12.89
C SER A 168 -2.32 -7.98 13.48
N SER A 169 -3.23 -8.45 12.65
CA SER A 169 -4.62 -8.72 13.01
C SER A 169 -4.87 -10.16 13.50
N ASP A 170 -3.85 -11.02 13.55
CA ASP A 170 -4.01 -12.44 13.90
C ASP A 170 -4.67 -12.63 15.28
N ALA A 171 -4.21 -11.91 16.31
CA ALA A 171 -4.77 -12.01 17.65
C ALA A 171 -6.23 -11.51 17.71
N THR A 172 -6.56 -10.45 16.98
CA THR A 172 -7.92 -9.93 16.85
C THR A 172 -8.84 -10.97 16.20
N MET A 173 -8.36 -11.71 15.18
CA MET A 173 -9.14 -12.81 14.58
C MET A 173 -9.43 -13.94 15.55
N VAL A 174 -8.47 -14.29 16.42
CA VAL A 174 -8.70 -15.29 17.49
C VAL A 174 -9.79 -14.79 18.44
N ASP A 175 -9.73 -13.52 18.87
CA ASP A 175 -10.70 -12.93 19.80
C ASP A 175 -12.10 -12.77 19.19
N LEU A 176 -12.18 -12.46 17.91
CA LEU A 176 -13.45 -12.38 17.15
C LEU A 176 -13.98 -13.78 16.76
N HIS A 177 -13.25 -14.86 17.02
CA HIS A 177 -13.55 -16.23 16.58
C HIS A 177 -13.78 -16.34 15.06
N MET A 178 -13.09 -15.50 14.31
CA MET A 178 -13.24 -15.40 12.86
C MET A 178 -12.18 -16.25 12.18
N PRO A 179 -12.56 -17.23 11.34
CA PRO A 179 -11.59 -18.01 10.57
C PRO A 179 -10.68 -17.08 9.75
N LEU A 180 -9.37 -17.33 9.78
CA LEU A 180 -8.38 -16.52 9.08
C LEU A 180 -7.73 -17.32 7.96
N LEU A 181 -7.85 -16.82 6.72
CA LEU A 181 -7.09 -17.27 5.57
C LEU A 181 -5.96 -16.27 5.29
N PHE A 182 -4.74 -16.79 5.10
CA PHE A 182 -3.56 -15.95 4.95
C PHE A 182 -2.78 -16.34 3.69
N PRO A 183 -3.03 -15.66 2.54
CA PRO A 183 -2.28 -15.88 1.30
C PRO A 183 -0.84 -15.34 1.40
N GLY A 184 0.06 -16.00 0.68
CA GLY A 184 1.46 -15.60 0.58
C GLY A 184 1.81 -14.85 -0.70
N ASP A 185 0.96 -14.94 -1.72
CA ASP A 185 1.15 -14.29 -3.02
C ASP A 185 -0.21 -13.97 -3.70
N PRO A 186 -0.22 -13.25 -4.83
CA PRO A 186 -1.45 -12.89 -5.52
C PRO A 186 -2.26 -14.09 -6.05
N GLN A 187 -1.65 -15.23 -6.41
CA GLN A 187 -2.38 -16.43 -6.80
C GLN A 187 -3.11 -17.03 -5.59
N GLU A 188 -2.40 -17.19 -4.48
CA GLU A 188 -3.02 -17.65 -3.24
C GLU A 188 -4.10 -16.68 -2.75
N ALA A 189 -3.95 -15.37 -2.99
CA ALA A 189 -4.97 -14.38 -2.64
C ALA A 189 -6.29 -14.66 -3.38
N LEU A 190 -6.24 -14.96 -4.69
CA LEU A 190 -7.43 -15.33 -5.46
C LEU A 190 -8.02 -16.67 -5.00
N ASP A 191 -7.18 -17.68 -4.85
CA ASP A 191 -7.62 -19.05 -4.52
C ASP A 191 -8.24 -19.10 -3.10
N LEU A 192 -7.60 -18.47 -2.12
CA LEU A 192 -8.08 -18.40 -0.74
C LEU A 192 -9.31 -17.48 -0.58
N ALA A 193 -9.44 -16.44 -1.40
CA ALA A 193 -10.65 -15.63 -1.41
C ALA A 193 -11.90 -16.47 -1.79
N ARG A 194 -11.78 -17.41 -2.73
CA ARG A 194 -12.84 -18.35 -3.09
C ARG A 194 -13.15 -19.35 -1.96
N HIS A 195 -12.11 -19.85 -1.30
CA HIS A 195 -12.28 -20.65 -0.08
C HIS A 195 -12.99 -19.86 1.02
N ALA A 196 -12.66 -18.57 1.21
CA ALA A 196 -13.26 -17.71 2.22
C ALA A 196 -14.79 -17.58 2.04
N VAL A 197 -15.26 -17.41 0.79
CA VAL A 197 -16.71 -17.36 0.50
C VAL A 197 -17.39 -18.68 0.88
N THR A 198 -16.84 -19.80 0.41
CA THR A 198 -17.44 -21.12 0.65
C THR A 198 -17.38 -21.51 2.13
N LEU A 199 -16.30 -21.18 2.82
CA LEU A 199 -16.15 -21.38 4.27
C LEU A 199 -17.23 -20.60 5.03
N SER A 200 -17.40 -19.32 4.72
CA SER A 200 -18.41 -18.48 5.36
C SER A 200 -19.83 -19.01 5.12
N ARG A 201 -20.15 -19.43 3.88
CA ARG A 201 -21.44 -20.08 3.55
C ARG A 201 -21.67 -21.38 4.31
N ALA A 202 -20.61 -22.17 4.53
CA ALA A 202 -20.70 -23.47 5.19
C ALA A 202 -20.93 -23.36 6.70
N CYS A 203 -20.22 -22.44 7.36
CA CYS A 203 -20.24 -22.33 8.82
C CYS A 203 -21.07 -21.15 9.36
N GLY A 204 -21.48 -20.21 8.52
CA GLY A 204 -22.23 -19.01 8.95
C GLY A 204 -21.39 -17.97 9.71
N ILE A 205 -20.06 -18.05 9.63
CA ILE A 205 -19.13 -17.11 10.26
C ILE A 205 -18.49 -16.24 9.16
N TRP A 206 -18.25 -14.97 9.41
CA TRP A 206 -17.41 -14.16 8.53
C TRP A 206 -16.03 -14.79 8.40
N SER A 207 -15.47 -14.83 7.21
CA SER A 207 -14.12 -15.35 6.95
C SER A 207 -13.16 -14.19 6.75
N GLY A 208 -12.10 -14.12 7.58
CA GLY A 208 -11.02 -13.15 7.43
C GLY A 208 -10.06 -13.57 6.30
N LEU A 209 -9.70 -12.63 5.46
CA LEU A 209 -8.65 -12.77 4.45
C LEU A 209 -7.58 -11.71 4.72
N LYS A 210 -6.45 -12.15 5.28
CA LYS A 210 -5.35 -11.25 5.68
C LYS A 210 -4.45 -10.93 4.50
N LEU A 211 -4.27 -9.66 4.21
CA LEU A 211 -3.34 -9.16 3.20
C LEU A 211 -2.24 -8.33 3.86
N VAL A 212 -1.03 -8.86 3.91
CA VAL A 212 0.14 -8.04 4.24
C VAL A 212 0.58 -7.21 3.05
N THR A 213 1.24 -6.08 3.29
CA THR A 213 1.71 -5.16 2.23
C THR A 213 2.42 -5.89 1.07
N PRO A 214 3.34 -6.85 1.28
CA PRO A 214 3.98 -7.56 0.16
C PRO A 214 3.02 -8.39 -0.70
N VAL A 215 1.90 -8.82 -0.17
CA VAL A 215 0.88 -9.55 -0.94
C VAL A 215 -0.08 -8.58 -1.62
N ALA A 216 -0.55 -7.57 -0.92
CA ALA A 216 -1.51 -6.59 -1.44
C ALA A 216 -0.93 -5.78 -2.61
N ASP A 217 0.28 -5.23 -2.42
CA ASP A 217 1.04 -4.45 -3.41
C ASP A 217 1.93 -5.35 -4.30
N GLY A 218 2.04 -6.63 -3.94
CA GLY A 218 2.72 -7.65 -4.73
C GLY A 218 2.01 -7.90 -6.05
N THR A 219 2.76 -8.06 -7.13
CA THR A 219 2.25 -8.35 -8.47
C THR A 219 2.71 -9.72 -8.94
N GLY A 220 1.94 -10.34 -9.82
CA GLY A 220 2.31 -11.63 -10.38
C GLY A 220 1.48 -12.05 -11.56
N THR A 221 2.02 -13.00 -12.31
CA THR A 221 1.26 -13.79 -13.28
C THR A 221 0.36 -14.77 -12.53
N ILE A 222 -0.93 -14.74 -12.80
CA ILE A 222 -1.97 -15.51 -12.14
C ILE A 222 -2.71 -16.33 -13.18
N ASP A 223 -2.91 -17.61 -12.87
CA ASP A 223 -3.76 -18.48 -13.66
C ASP A 223 -5.19 -18.40 -13.17
N VAL A 224 -6.10 -17.94 -14.00
CA VAL A 224 -7.53 -17.87 -13.70
C VAL A 224 -8.26 -19.04 -14.37
N HIS A 225 -9.13 -19.71 -13.62
CA HIS A 225 -10.01 -20.75 -14.12
C HIS A 225 -11.19 -20.94 -13.14
N PRO A 226 -12.44 -21.11 -13.62
CA PRO A 226 -13.61 -21.24 -12.75
C PRO A 226 -13.53 -22.45 -11.81
N ASP A 227 -12.95 -23.56 -12.27
CA ASP A 227 -12.85 -24.81 -11.53
C ASP A 227 -11.49 -25.04 -10.85
N ARG A 228 -10.65 -23.99 -10.80
CA ARG A 228 -9.33 -24.08 -10.14
C ARG A 228 -9.45 -24.39 -8.64
N VAL A 229 -10.46 -23.85 -7.97
CA VAL A 229 -10.78 -24.11 -6.57
C VAL A 229 -12.13 -24.82 -6.50
N GLN A 230 -12.11 -26.05 -6.02
CA GLN A 230 -13.32 -26.88 -5.83
C GLN A 230 -13.43 -27.28 -4.35
N PRO A 231 -14.01 -26.43 -3.51
CA PRO A 231 -14.04 -26.67 -2.07
C PRO A 231 -14.92 -27.88 -1.68
N VAL A 232 -14.43 -28.69 -0.77
CA VAL A 232 -15.20 -29.74 -0.10
C VAL A 232 -15.92 -29.13 1.11
N ILE A 233 -17.25 -29.23 1.14
CA ILE A 233 -18.07 -28.61 2.18
C ILE A 233 -18.38 -29.63 3.27
N PRO A 234 -17.98 -29.40 4.53
CA PRO A 234 -18.37 -30.26 5.65
C PRO A 234 -19.88 -30.16 5.93
N SER A 235 -20.40 -31.14 6.56
CA SER A 235 -21.81 -31.13 7.02
C SER A 235 -21.93 -31.74 8.41
N VAL A 236 -22.78 -31.15 9.23
CA VAL A 236 -23.14 -31.65 10.55
C VAL A 236 -24.66 -31.81 10.59
N ASP A 237 -25.12 -32.93 11.14
CA ASP A 237 -26.55 -33.17 11.36
C ASP A 237 -26.91 -32.84 12.82
N ILE A 238 -27.91 -31.98 12.97
CA ILE A 238 -28.49 -31.64 14.27
C ILE A 238 -29.94 -32.11 14.27
N ASP A 239 -30.28 -32.94 15.23
CA ASP A 239 -31.61 -33.54 15.37
C ASP A 239 -32.14 -34.21 14.06
N GLY A 240 -31.22 -34.84 13.32
CA GLY A 240 -31.55 -35.54 12.05
C GLY A 240 -31.78 -34.62 10.86
N ARG A 241 -31.35 -33.36 10.95
CA ARG A 241 -31.38 -32.41 9.85
C ARG A 241 -29.99 -31.85 9.63
N ARG A 242 -29.60 -31.72 8.37
CA ARG A 242 -28.33 -31.02 8.01
C ARG A 242 -28.41 -29.59 8.49
N PHE A 243 -27.38 -29.18 9.19
CA PHE A 243 -27.23 -27.78 9.61
C PHE A 243 -27.07 -26.85 8.40
N GLU A 244 -27.80 -25.76 8.39
CA GLU A 244 -27.68 -24.66 7.45
C GLU A 244 -27.65 -23.36 8.22
N PRO A 245 -26.63 -22.51 8.01
CA PRO A 245 -26.55 -21.20 8.65
C PRO A 245 -27.77 -20.34 8.31
N ARG A 246 -28.29 -19.63 9.31
CA ARG A 246 -29.42 -18.72 9.11
C ARG A 246 -29.12 -17.39 9.82
N PRO A 247 -29.08 -16.28 9.08
CA PRO A 247 -28.85 -15.00 9.71
C PRO A 247 -30.01 -14.62 10.63
N ASN A 248 -29.65 -14.10 11.82
CA ASN A 248 -30.61 -13.65 12.81
C ASN A 248 -30.12 -12.35 13.46
N GLY A 249 -30.82 -11.25 13.23
CA GLY A 249 -30.51 -9.94 13.79
C GLY A 249 -31.09 -9.68 15.19
N LEU A 250 -31.79 -10.63 15.81
CA LEU A 250 -32.34 -10.49 17.17
C LEU A 250 -31.27 -10.78 18.25
N LEU A 251 -30.31 -9.89 18.36
CA LEU A 251 -29.18 -9.99 19.31
C LEU A 251 -29.59 -9.56 20.72
N ILE A 252 -30.56 -10.29 21.30
CA ILE A 252 -31.08 -10.06 22.65
C ILE A 252 -31.38 -11.39 23.35
N THR A 253 -31.16 -11.46 24.65
CA THR A 253 -31.52 -12.63 25.49
C THR A 253 -33.02 -12.92 25.42
N PRO A 254 -33.45 -14.21 25.29
CA PRO A 254 -32.63 -15.43 25.36
C PRO A 254 -31.97 -15.86 24.04
N HIS A 255 -32.32 -15.27 22.88
CA HIS A 255 -31.86 -15.70 21.57
C HIS A 255 -30.32 -15.72 21.45
N THR A 256 -29.62 -14.73 22.03
CA THR A 256 -28.16 -14.66 22.00
C THR A 256 -27.48 -15.85 22.67
N LEU A 257 -28.09 -16.45 23.71
CA LEU A 257 -27.52 -17.63 24.39
C LEU A 257 -27.66 -18.90 23.55
N ASP A 258 -28.74 -19.03 22.79
CA ASP A 258 -28.93 -20.15 21.84
C ASP A 258 -27.97 -20.00 20.66
N MET A 259 -27.81 -18.77 20.16
CA MET A 259 -26.85 -18.45 19.10
C MET A 259 -25.40 -18.69 19.54
N GLU A 260 -25.06 -18.38 20.79
CA GLU A 260 -23.73 -18.61 21.36
C GLU A 260 -23.42 -20.12 21.43
N ARG A 261 -24.38 -20.95 21.88
CA ARG A 261 -24.22 -22.39 21.91
C ARG A 261 -24.02 -22.96 20.48
N GLU A 262 -24.90 -22.60 19.55
CA GLU A 262 -24.75 -22.99 18.14
C GLU A 262 -23.40 -22.54 17.57
N PHE A 263 -22.97 -21.31 17.90
CA PHE A 263 -21.72 -20.75 17.43
C PHE A 263 -20.52 -21.63 17.85
N PHE A 264 -20.39 -21.93 19.14
CA PHE A 264 -19.25 -22.70 19.63
C PHE A 264 -19.33 -24.20 19.39
N GLU A 265 -20.53 -24.80 19.42
CA GLU A 265 -20.67 -26.26 19.28
C GLU A 265 -20.74 -26.70 17.81
N VAL A 266 -21.20 -25.83 16.89
CA VAL A 266 -21.47 -26.22 15.51
C VAL A 266 -20.67 -25.39 14.52
N ARG A 267 -20.81 -24.07 14.56
CA ARG A 267 -20.27 -23.19 13.49
C ARG A 267 -18.76 -23.14 13.48
N THR A 268 -18.11 -23.03 14.64
CA THR A 268 -16.65 -23.08 14.76
C THR A 268 -16.08 -24.45 14.41
N GLU A 269 -16.80 -25.55 14.73
CA GLU A 269 -16.40 -26.90 14.37
C GLU A 269 -16.48 -27.12 12.86
N LEU A 270 -17.53 -26.64 12.19
CA LEU A 270 -17.63 -26.66 10.73
C LEU A 270 -16.48 -25.89 10.08
N ALA A 271 -16.09 -24.75 10.65
CA ALA A 271 -14.95 -23.98 10.14
C ALA A 271 -13.64 -24.77 10.25
N ARG A 272 -13.40 -25.45 11.39
CA ARG A 272 -12.24 -26.31 11.60
C ARG A 272 -12.22 -27.47 10.61
N GLN A 273 -13.34 -28.18 10.46
CA GLN A 273 -13.48 -29.30 9.50
C GLN A 273 -13.27 -28.85 8.05
N TYR A 274 -13.73 -27.65 7.70
CA TYR A 274 -13.52 -27.11 6.37
C TYR A 274 -12.03 -26.96 6.04
N GLY A 275 -11.25 -26.42 6.97
CA GLY A 275 -9.78 -26.28 6.81
C GLY A 275 -9.09 -27.62 6.58
N ALA A 276 -9.43 -28.61 7.40
CA ALA A 276 -8.87 -29.97 7.32
C ALA A 276 -9.25 -30.69 6.01
N LEU A 277 -10.55 -30.66 5.62
CA LEU A 277 -11.03 -31.34 4.41
C LEU A 277 -10.44 -30.73 3.12
N ASN A 278 -10.17 -29.43 3.12
CA ASN A 278 -9.61 -28.73 1.98
C ASN A 278 -8.07 -28.62 2.02
N GLN A 279 -7.43 -29.24 3.03
CA GLN A 279 -5.97 -29.25 3.20
C GLN A 279 -5.34 -27.85 3.13
N LEU A 280 -6.02 -26.85 3.75
CA LEU A 280 -5.54 -25.48 3.74
C LEU A 280 -4.25 -25.29 4.56
N ASN A 281 -3.97 -26.26 5.48
CA ASN A 281 -2.71 -26.36 6.20
C ASN A 281 -2.03 -27.66 5.78
N ARG A 282 -0.97 -27.57 5.01
CA ARG A 282 -0.36 -28.75 4.37
C ARG A 282 1.13 -28.89 4.68
N VAL A 283 1.56 -30.12 4.92
CA VAL A 283 2.98 -30.48 4.98
C VAL A 283 3.49 -30.55 3.54
N THR A 284 4.37 -29.63 3.18
CA THR A 284 4.88 -29.48 1.80
C THR A 284 6.18 -30.26 1.56
N VAL A 285 6.91 -30.54 2.63
CA VAL A 285 8.13 -31.36 2.64
C VAL A 285 8.09 -32.31 3.82
N ARG A 286 8.30 -33.61 3.59
CA ARG A 286 8.34 -34.66 4.64
C ARG A 286 9.20 -35.81 4.20
N SER A 287 10.03 -36.33 5.08
CA SER A 287 10.77 -37.58 4.93
C SER A 287 10.60 -38.50 6.17
N ALA A 288 11.17 -39.68 6.13
CA ALA A 288 11.08 -40.61 7.24
C ALA A 288 11.99 -40.22 8.45
N ASP A 289 13.06 -39.48 8.16
CA ASP A 289 14.13 -39.16 9.13
C ASP A 289 14.11 -37.69 9.54
N ASP A 290 12.94 -37.06 9.46
CA ASP A 290 12.78 -35.64 9.86
C ASP A 290 13.03 -35.49 11.36
N TRP A 291 13.81 -34.49 11.73
CA TRP A 291 14.11 -34.16 13.13
C TRP A 291 13.59 -32.78 13.54
N ILE A 292 13.43 -31.89 12.57
CA ILE A 292 12.89 -30.54 12.79
C ILE A 292 11.72 -30.25 11.84
N GLY A 293 10.67 -29.70 12.39
CA GLY A 293 9.56 -29.12 11.62
C GLY A 293 9.64 -27.61 11.63
N ILE A 294 9.43 -26.97 10.48
CA ILE A 294 9.34 -25.51 10.40
C ILE A 294 7.96 -25.15 9.89
N ALA A 295 7.22 -24.36 10.68
CA ALA A 295 5.86 -23.92 10.39
C ALA A 295 5.84 -22.43 10.09
N ALA A 296 5.18 -22.02 8.99
CA ALA A 296 5.01 -20.63 8.64
C ALA A 296 3.69 -20.39 7.90
N CYS A 297 3.15 -19.17 8.00
CA CYS A 297 1.90 -18.75 7.39
C CYS A 297 2.14 -17.83 6.17
N GLY A 298 1.25 -17.90 5.18
CA GLY A 298 1.14 -16.93 4.10
C GLY A 298 2.48 -16.46 3.54
N HIS A 299 2.69 -15.15 3.53
CA HIS A 299 3.93 -14.55 3.00
C HIS A 299 5.20 -15.05 3.69
N THR A 300 5.18 -15.25 5.01
CA THR A 300 6.37 -15.72 5.74
C THR A 300 6.80 -17.13 5.34
N TYR A 301 5.89 -17.96 4.79
CA TYR A 301 6.27 -19.25 4.24
C TYR A 301 7.13 -19.11 2.97
N HIS A 302 6.81 -18.17 2.10
CA HIS A 302 7.61 -17.91 0.89
C HIS A 302 8.97 -17.31 1.24
N GLU A 303 9.03 -16.43 2.23
CA GLU A 303 10.29 -15.89 2.75
C GLU A 303 11.16 -16.96 3.44
N LEU A 304 10.53 -17.92 4.14
CA LEU A 304 11.23 -19.08 4.68
C LEU A 304 11.85 -19.93 3.57
N ARG A 305 11.12 -20.19 2.48
CA ARG A 305 11.64 -20.93 1.33
C ARG A 305 12.86 -20.24 0.72
N GLU A 306 12.83 -18.92 0.61
CA GLU A 306 13.94 -18.10 0.13
C GLU A 306 15.14 -18.17 1.09
N ALA A 307 14.92 -18.08 2.41
CA ALA A 307 15.99 -18.22 3.41
C ALA A 307 16.65 -19.59 3.36
N LEU A 308 15.88 -20.66 3.14
CA LEU A 308 16.40 -22.01 2.96
C LEU A 308 17.23 -22.14 1.68
N GLN A 309 16.82 -21.50 0.59
CA GLN A 309 17.60 -21.44 -0.65
C GLN A 309 18.95 -20.76 -0.44
N VAL A 310 19.00 -19.65 0.30
CA VAL A 310 20.26 -18.97 0.68
C VAL A 310 21.16 -19.88 1.51
N LEU A 311 20.58 -20.81 2.27
CA LEU A 311 21.34 -21.84 3.03
C LEU A 311 21.82 -23.01 2.18
N GLY A 312 21.51 -23.04 0.87
CA GLY A 312 21.86 -24.15 -0.02
C GLY A 312 20.87 -25.32 0.04
N LEU A 313 19.63 -25.07 0.48
CA LEU A 313 18.54 -26.04 0.58
C LEU A 313 17.38 -25.62 -0.32
N SER A 314 17.60 -25.64 -1.64
CA SER A 314 16.69 -25.09 -2.65
C SER A 314 15.57 -26.06 -3.03
N SER A 315 15.87 -27.35 -3.13
CA SER A 315 14.93 -28.39 -3.57
C SER A 315 14.31 -29.15 -2.40
N ASN A 316 13.16 -29.76 -2.64
CA ASN A 316 12.52 -30.65 -1.66
C ASN A 316 13.41 -31.87 -1.34
N ASP A 317 14.20 -32.37 -2.29
CA ASP A 317 15.12 -33.50 -2.07
C ASP A 317 16.28 -33.12 -1.13
N GLU A 318 16.81 -31.89 -1.26
CA GLU A 318 17.83 -31.37 -0.34
C GLU A 318 17.26 -31.19 1.07
N LEU A 319 16.04 -30.67 1.21
CA LEU A 319 15.36 -30.53 2.49
C LEU A 319 15.07 -31.90 3.14
N ASN A 320 14.57 -32.86 2.36
CA ASN A 320 14.36 -34.24 2.82
C ASN A 320 15.66 -34.88 3.31
N SER A 321 16.75 -34.72 2.55
CA SER A 321 18.09 -35.23 2.90
C SER A 321 18.67 -34.54 4.15
N ALA A 322 18.21 -33.33 4.47
CA ALA A 322 18.57 -32.58 5.67
C ALA A 322 17.70 -32.93 6.89
N GLY A 323 16.64 -33.72 6.72
CA GLY A 323 15.70 -34.10 7.78
C GLY A 323 14.80 -32.93 8.22
N ILE A 324 14.37 -32.12 7.28
CA ILE A 324 13.53 -30.93 7.51
C ILE A 324 12.13 -31.20 7.00
N ARG A 325 11.13 -31.00 7.87
CA ARG A 325 9.71 -31.01 7.55
C ARG A 325 9.21 -29.59 7.45
N LEU A 326 8.50 -29.21 6.35
CA LEU A 326 7.91 -27.89 6.19
C LEU A 326 6.39 -27.94 6.24
N TRP A 327 5.78 -27.01 6.98
CA TRP A 327 4.35 -26.86 7.11
C TRP A 327 3.92 -25.46 6.66
N GLN A 328 3.16 -25.41 5.57
CA GLN A 328 2.54 -24.21 5.06
C GLN A 328 1.12 -24.09 5.65
N LEU A 329 0.86 -23.02 6.38
CA LEU A 329 -0.45 -22.73 6.92
C LEU A 329 -1.10 -21.60 6.13
N GLN A 330 -2.18 -21.95 5.41
CA GLN A 330 -3.02 -21.00 4.68
C GLN A 330 -4.28 -20.63 5.47
N MET A 331 -4.63 -21.42 6.50
CA MET A 331 -5.70 -21.15 7.45
C MET A 331 -5.22 -21.39 8.89
N PRO A 332 -4.46 -20.46 9.47
CA PRO A 332 -3.91 -20.62 10.82
C PRO A 332 -4.97 -20.53 11.93
N ILE A 333 -6.15 -20.00 11.65
CA ILE A 333 -7.24 -19.84 12.62
C ILE A 333 -8.57 -20.30 11.98
N PRO A 334 -9.32 -21.23 12.62
CA PRO A 334 -8.91 -22.04 13.78
C PRO A 334 -7.84 -23.08 13.39
N LEU A 335 -6.88 -23.29 14.28
CA LEU A 335 -5.86 -24.31 14.07
C LEU A 335 -6.36 -25.70 14.53
N ASP A 336 -6.31 -26.70 13.64
CA ASP A 336 -6.71 -28.07 14.00
C ASP A 336 -5.62 -28.76 14.85
N ARG A 337 -6.00 -29.22 16.05
CA ARG A 337 -5.11 -29.96 16.94
C ARG A 337 -4.60 -31.28 16.34
N HIS A 338 -5.41 -31.95 15.52
CA HIS A 338 -5.01 -33.18 14.84
C HIS A 338 -3.91 -32.91 13.82
N ASP A 339 -4.02 -31.84 13.04
CA ASP A 339 -3.02 -31.44 12.05
C ASP A 339 -1.72 -31.07 12.72
N VAL A 340 -1.75 -30.30 13.85
CA VAL A 340 -0.57 -29.96 14.64
C VAL A 340 0.14 -31.22 15.15
N ARG A 341 -0.61 -32.17 15.72
CA ARG A 341 -0.04 -33.42 16.25
C ARG A 341 0.54 -34.31 15.16
N ALA A 342 -0.15 -34.42 14.03
CA ALA A 342 0.32 -35.17 12.85
C ALA A 342 1.59 -34.54 12.24
N PHE A 343 1.67 -33.20 12.21
CA PHE A 343 2.87 -32.49 11.80
C PHE A 343 4.02 -32.71 12.77
N ALA A 344 3.77 -32.69 14.06
CA ALA A 344 4.79 -32.75 15.11
C ALA A 344 5.30 -34.20 15.40
N GLU A 345 4.59 -35.22 14.92
CA GLU A 345 4.91 -36.61 15.17
C GLU A 345 6.33 -36.97 14.73
N GLY A 346 7.13 -37.52 15.68
CA GLY A 346 8.50 -37.97 15.45
C GLY A 346 9.54 -36.86 15.33
N LEU A 347 9.17 -35.59 15.49
CA LEU A 347 10.12 -34.48 15.49
C LEU A 347 10.76 -34.25 16.88
N ASP A 348 12.02 -33.83 16.89
CA ASP A 348 12.70 -33.35 18.08
C ASP A 348 12.35 -31.88 18.37
N GLU A 349 12.24 -31.09 17.32
CA GLU A 349 12.02 -29.65 17.41
C GLU A 349 10.95 -29.15 16.39
N VAL A 350 10.21 -28.11 16.76
CA VAL A 350 9.34 -27.33 15.88
C VAL A 350 9.75 -25.86 15.97
N LEU A 351 10.06 -25.24 14.84
CA LEU A 351 10.33 -23.80 14.73
C LEU A 351 9.14 -23.11 14.06
N VAL A 352 8.53 -22.16 14.75
CA VAL A 352 7.44 -21.34 14.23
C VAL A 352 7.97 -20.01 13.75
N ILE A 353 7.74 -19.70 12.46
CA ILE A 353 8.11 -18.42 11.84
C ILE A 353 6.82 -17.62 11.59
N GLU A 354 6.64 -16.59 12.38
CA GLU A 354 5.47 -15.70 12.26
C GLU A 354 5.83 -14.24 12.54
N GLU A 355 5.04 -13.31 12.02
CA GLU A 355 5.23 -11.88 12.24
C GLU A 355 4.66 -11.44 13.59
N LYS A 356 5.24 -10.37 14.15
CA LYS A 356 4.75 -9.66 15.34
C LYS A 356 4.46 -10.61 16.53
N ASN A 357 3.20 -10.82 16.83
CA ASN A 357 2.75 -11.56 17.99
C ASN A 357 2.97 -13.07 17.88
N PRO A 358 3.27 -13.79 18.98
CA PRO A 358 3.43 -15.25 18.98
C PRO A 358 2.07 -15.97 18.96
N THR A 359 1.19 -15.64 18.02
CA THR A 359 -0.17 -16.20 17.96
C THR A 359 -0.15 -17.66 17.53
N LEU A 360 0.52 -17.98 16.40
CA LEU A 360 0.67 -19.34 15.92
C LEU A 360 1.51 -20.19 16.89
N GLU A 361 2.61 -19.64 17.43
CA GLU A 361 3.45 -20.32 18.43
C GLU A 361 2.63 -20.77 19.64
N LEU A 362 1.76 -19.91 20.15
CA LEU A 362 0.89 -20.23 21.30
C LEU A 362 -0.14 -21.31 20.94
N LEU A 363 -0.76 -21.24 19.76
CA LEU A 363 -1.73 -22.25 19.30
C LEU A 363 -1.06 -23.62 19.10
N VAL A 364 0.15 -23.66 18.53
CA VAL A 364 0.93 -24.92 18.38
C VAL A 364 1.30 -25.49 19.74
N ARG A 365 1.75 -24.66 20.67
CA ARG A 365 2.10 -25.11 22.05
C ARG A 365 0.88 -25.65 22.80
N ASP A 366 -0.26 -24.99 22.69
CA ASP A 366 -1.52 -25.46 23.29
C ASP A 366 -1.94 -26.81 22.73
N ALA A 367 -1.89 -26.98 21.40
CA ALA A 367 -2.26 -28.23 20.74
C ALA A 367 -1.37 -29.43 21.11
N LEU A 368 -0.12 -29.16 21.53
CA LEU A 368 0.88 -30.17 21.93
C LEU A 368 1.00 -30.35 23.45
N TYR A 369 0.29 -29.54 24.26
CA TYR A 369 0.53 -29.51 25.72
C TYR A 369 0.39 -30.87 26.39
N ASP A 370 -0.59 -31.68 26.01
CA ASP A 370 -0.90 -33.00 26.57
C ASP A 370 -0.29 -34.16 25.77
N VAL A 371 0.62 -33.91 24.82
CA VAL A 371 1.35 -34.95 24.09
C VAL A 371 2.61 -35.30 24.90
N ALA A 372 2.77 -36.59 25.24
CA ALA A 372 3.85 -37.06 26.12
C ALA A 372 5.27 -36.85 25.50
N ASP A 373 5.42 -37.22 24.22
CA ASP A 373 6.69 -37.14 23.48
C ASP A 373 6.68 -35.95 22.51
N ARG A 374 6.20 -34.79 22.99
CA ARG A 374 6.11 -33.59 22.17
C ARG A 374 7.49 -33.01 21.84
N PRO A 375 7.69 -32.50 20.65
CA PRO A 375 8.90 -31.75 20.29
C PRO A 375 9.03 -30.46 21.12
N ARG A 376 10.24 -29.92 21.19
CA ARG A 376 10.45 -28.55 21.67
C ARG A 376 9.92 -27.56 20.65
N VAL A 377 9.11 -26.60 21.10
CA VAL A 377 8.56 -25.55 20.22
C VAL A 377 9.34 -24.26 20.44
N TRP A 378 9.93 -23.78 19.36
CA TRP A 378 10.64 -22.51 19.25
C TRP A 378 9.85 -21.54 18.38
N GLY A 379 10.02 -20.26 18.62
CA GLY A 379 9.39 -19.22 17.83
C GLY A 379 10.07 -17.87 18.06
N LYS A 380 9.39 -16.94 18.76
CA LYS A 380 9.95 -15.61 19.03
C LYS A 380 11.21 -15.59 19.90
N ARG A 381 11.43 -16.61 20.72
CA ARG A 381 12.56 -16.65 21.66
C ARG A 381 13.23 -18.01 21.69
N ASP A 382 14.55 -17.98 21.92
CA ASP A 382 15.37 -19.17 22.19
C ASP A 382 15.28 -19.63 23.65
N GLU A 383 16.09 -20.63 24.02
CA GLU A 383 16.18 -21.23 25.36
C GLU A 383 16.59 -20.20 26.43
N ASP A 384 17.45 -19.26 26.09
CA ASP A 384 17.96 -18.20 26.98
C ASP A 384 17.07 -16.96 26.99
N ARG A 385 15.89 -17.01 26.33
CA ARG A 385 14.93 -15.92 26.18
C ARG A 385 15.43 -14.76 25.32
N HIS A 386 16.49 -14.93 24.55
CA HIS A 386 16.86 -13.95 23.52
C HIS A 386 15.87 -13.99 22.37
N VAL A 387 15.76 -12.87 21.66
CA VAL A 387 14.91 -12.78 20.46
C VAL A 387 15.51 -13.64 19.36
N LEU A 388 14.77 -14.63 18.91
CA LEU A 388 15.13 -15.55 17.84
C LEU A 388 14.49 -15.13 16.52
N VAL A 389 13.15 -15.05 16.47
CA VAL A 389 12.42 -14.48 15.34
C VAL A 389 12.01 -13.05 15.69
N PRO A 390 12.45 -12.02 14.94
CA PRO A 390 12.18 -10.63 15.28
C PRO A 390 10.70 -10.30 15.45
N TYR A 391 10.39 -9.38 16.36
CA TYR A 391 9.04 -8.83 16.57
C TYR A 391 8.76 -7.60 15.69
N ASP A 392 9.82 -6.87 15.31
CA ASP A 392 9.73 -5.61 14.60
C ASP A 392 9.72 -5.79 13.09
N SER A 393 9.20 -4.80 12.37
CA SER A 393 9.17 -4.74 10.91
C SER A 393 8.49 -5.94 10.22
N LEU A 394 8.61 -6.03 8.90
CA LEU A 394 8.24 -7.17 8.08
C LEU A 394 9.30 -8.27 8.19
N LEU A 395 8.93 -9.53 8.18
CA LEU A 395 9.85 -10.65 8.08
C LEU A 395 10.11 -10.99 6.61
N ASP A 396 11.28 -10.61 6.14
CA ASP A 396 11.85 -11.08 4.87
C ASP A 396 12.84 -12.24 5.10
N ALA A 397 13.32 -12.81 4.01
CA ALA A 397 14.25 -13.95 4.07
C ALA A 397 15.51 -13.63 4.88
N GLU A 398 16.04 -12.42 4.80
CA GLU A 398 17.27 -12.02 5.51
C GLU A 398 17.06 -11.96 7.02
N ARG A 399 15.88 -11.52 7.46
CA ARG A 399 15.49 -11.43 8.87
C ARG A 399 15.15 -12.80 9.47
N ILE A 400 14.65 -13.74 8.65
CA ILE A 400 14.37 -15.13 9.03
C ILE A 400 15.66 -15.96 9.09
N LEU A 401 16.60 -15.69 8.20
CA LEU A 401 17.82 -16.48 7.99
C LEU A 401 18.63 -16.75 9.28
N PRO A 402 18.86 -15.80 10.21
CA PRO A 402 19.60 -16.07 11.44
C PRO A 402 18.93 -17.12 12.32
N ALA A 403 17.59 -17.08 12.47
CA ALA A 403 16.85 -18.04 13.27
C ALA A 403 16.92 -19.46 12.67
N VAL A 404 16.71 -19.57 11.37
CA VAL A 404 16.78 -20.84 10.63
C VAL A 404 18.20 -21.41 10.69
N ARG A 405 19.22 -20.58 10.43
CA ARG A 405 20.64 -20.99 10.52
C ARG A 405 21.03 -21.45 11.93
N HIS A 406 20.53 -20.79 12.97
CA HIS A 406 20.80 -21.16 14.37
C HIS A 406 20.33 -22.58 14.66
N HIS A 407 19.09 -22.93 14.29
CA HIS A 407 18.55 -24.26 14.53
C HIS A 407 19.17 -25.32 13.61
N LEU A 408 19.23 -25.09 12.32
CA LEU A 408 19.77 -26.03 11.35
C LEU A 408 21.27 -26.28 11.53
N GLY A 409 22.04 -25.24 11.90
CA GLY A 409 23.49 -25.32 12.12
C GLY A 409 23.91 -26.30 13.21
N ARG A 410 23.04 -26.57 14.18
CA ARG A 410 23.32 -27.55 15.27
C ARG A 410 23.54 -28.97 14.74
N ARG A 411 22.86 -29.37 13.67
CA ARG A 411 23.00 -30.72 13.05
C ARG A 411 23.65 -30.71 11.69
N LEU A 412 23.41 -29.66 10.88
CA LEU A 412 23.90 -29.65 9.50
C LEU A 412 25.30 -29.06 9.36
N GLY A 413 25.68 -28.11 10.26
CA GLY A 413 27.04 -27.54 10.28
C GLY A 413 27.52 -27.07 8.90
N ASP A 414 28.62 -27.64 8.42
CA ASP A 414 29.26 -27.30 7.14
C ASP A 414 28.43 -27.70 5.89
N ARG A 415 27.31 -28.42 6.05
CA ARG A 415 26.38 -28.72 4.94
C ARG A 415 25.58 -27.50 4.53
N LEU A 416 25.45 -26.51 5.41
CA LEU A 416 24.79 -25.23 5.06
C LEU A 416 25.78 -24.35 4.31
N ALA A 417 25.27 -23.64 3.30
CA ALA A 417 26.06 -22.63 2.60
C ALA A 417 26.65 -21.64 3.63
N PRO A 418 27.93 -21.26 3.48
CA PRO A 418 28.56 -20.33 4.40
C PRO A 418 27.79 -18.99 4.40
N PRO A 419 27.87 -18.23 5.51
CA PRO A 419 27.30 -16.88 5.53
C PRO A 419 27.86 -16.06 4.36
N GLN A 420 27.02 -15.43 3.60
CA GLN A 420 27.48 -14.49 2.59
C GLN A 420 28.27 -13.40 3.29
N VAL A 421 29.55 -13.27 2.90
CA VAL A 421 30.37 -12.17 3.39
C VAL A 421 29.78 -10.90 2.79
N LYS A 422 29.11 -10.10 3.64
CA LYS A 422 28.66 -8.78 3.20
C LYS A 422 29.89 -8.03 2.72
N PRO A 423 29.89 -7.56 1.45
CA PRO A 423 31.03 -6.77 0.99
C PRO A 423 31.21 -5.59 1.95
N ASP A 424 32.48 -5.31 2.32
CA ASP A 424 32.82 -4.15 3.16
C ASP A 424 32.41 -2.87 2.40
N ARG A 425 31.13 -2.55 2.52
CA ARG A 425 30.55 -1.35 1.91
C ARG A 425 30.91 -0.22 2.83
N ASN A 426 31.79 0.65 2.36
CA ASN A 426 32.06 1.90 3.04
C ASN A 426 30.75 2.73 3.03
N LEU A 427 29.92 2.52 4.10
CA LEU A 427 28.57 3.06 4.22
C LEU A 427 28.63 4.52 4.72
N ILE A 428 29.43 5.38 4.07
CA ILE A 428 29.37 6.80 4.34
C ILE A 428 27.97 7.26 3.91
N PRO A 429 27.14 7.78 4.82
CA PRO A 429 25.83 8.29 4.46
C PRO A 429 25.99 9.43 3.44
N LEU A 430 25.00 9.58 2.56
CA LEU A 430 24.92 10.78 1.73
C LEU A 430 24.68 11.99 2.62
N SER A 431 25.27 13.12 2.26
CA SER A 431 25.10 14.41 2.96
C SER A 431 23.65 14.90 2.92
N VAL A 432 22.88 14.43 1.94
CA VAL A 432 21.46 14.75 1.74
C VAL A 432 20.71 13.45 1.45
N ASN A 433 19.57 13.29 2.09
CA ASN A 433 18.63 12.19 1.85
C ASN A 433 17.34 12.72 1.24
N ARG A 434 16.69 11.89 0.41
CA ARG A 434 15.36 12.19 -0.09
C ARG A 434 14.33 11.72 0.92
N ALA A 435 13.59 12.66 1.51
CA ALA A 435 12.47 12.40 2.40
C ALA A 435 11.13 12.70 1.70
N PRO A 436 10.01 12.10 2.14
CA PRO A 436 8.68 12.52 1.73
C PRO A 436 8.46 14.01 1.96
N PHE A 437 7.76 14.68 1.03
CA PHE A 437 7.54 16.11 1.07
C PHE A 437 6.19 16.49 0.46
N PHE A 438 5.66 17.67 0.75
CA PHE A 438 4.42 18.13 0.14
C PHE A 438 4.54 18.26 -1.38
N CYS A 439 3.47 17.93 -2.10
CA CYS A 439 3.40 18.12 -3.54
C CYS A 439 3.64 19.58 -3.92
N SER A 440 4.12 19.82 -5.14
CA SER A 440 4.23 21.18 -5.69
C SER A 440 2.87 21.92 -5.63
N GLY A 441 2.84 23.08 -4.98
CA GLY A 441 1.61 23.87 -4.82
C GLY A 441 0.54 23.22 -3.94
N CYS A 442 0.95 22.34 -3.03
CA CYS A 442 0.06 21.70 -2.08
C CYS A 442 -0.54 22.74 -1.12
N PRO A 443 -1.87 22.69 -0.82
CA PRO A 443 -2.47 23.59 0.16
C PRO A 443 -1.82 23.51 1.54
N HIS A 444 -1.30 22.34 1.92
CA HIS A 444 -0.63 22.16 3.21
C HIS A 444 0.68 22.95 3.36
N ASN A 445 1.30 23.41 2.27
CA ASN A 445 2.43 24.34 2.35
C ASN A 445 2.08 25.64 3.07
N THR A 446 0.84 26.10 2.95
CA THR A 446 0.31 27.27 3.64
C THR A 446 -0.43 26.89 4.92
N SER A 447 -1.40 25.98 4.83
CA SER A 447 -2.35 25.68 5.92
C SER A 447 -1.70 25.10 7.17
N THR A 448 -0.52 24.47 7.06
CA THR A 448 0.18 23.89 8.23
C THR A 448 1.14 24.87 8.93
N ARG A 449 1.33 26.07 8.39
CA ARG A 449 2.13 27.10 9.06
C ARG A 449 1.50 27.53 10.38
N VAL A 450 2.35 27.80 11.36
CA VAL A 450 2.01 28.38 12.65
C VAL A 450 3.12 29.32 13.10
N GLU A 451 2.85 30.17 14.08
CA GLU A 451 3.87 30.95 14.76
C GLU A 451 4.88 30.03 15.47
N PRO A 452 6.20 30.35 15.43
CA PRO A 452 7.21 29.57 16.14
C PRO A 452 6.88 29.39 17.63
N GLY A 453 7.06 28.17 18.15
CA GLY A 453 6.76 27.84 19.53
C GLY A 453 5.29 27.53 19.82
N THR A 454 4.41 27.56 18.80
CA THR A 454 3.03 27.08 18.92
C THR A 454 3.03 25.57 19.16
N LEU A 455 2.23 25.11 20.13
CA LEU A 455 2.01 23.69 20.38
C LEU A 455 1.04 23.12 19.33
N VAL A 456 1.46 22.08 18.63
CA VAL A 456 0.70 21.54 17.49
C VAL A 456 0.43 20.05 17.66
N GLY A 457 -0.84 19.64 17.50
CA GLY A 457 -1.24 18.25 17.31
C GLY A 457 -1.10 17.85 15.85
N GLY A 458 -0.34 16.80 15.58
CA GLY A 458 -0.31 16.16 14.26
C GLY A 458 -1.62 15.42 13.99
N GLY A 459 -1.97 15.24 12.72
CA GLY A 459 -3.17 14.49 12.32
C GLY A 459 -2.85 13.43 11.26
N ILE A 460 -3.83 12.55 11.01
CA ILE A 460 -3.70 11.47 10.03
C ILE A 460 -4.05 11.97 8.63
N GLY A 461 -3.07 11.94 7.74
CA GLY A 461 -3.22 12.37 6.33
C GLY A 461 -1.93 12.99 5.79
N CYS A 462 -1.99 13.63 4.61
CA CYS A 462 -0.81 14.27 4.01
C CYS A 462 -0.17 15.32 4.93
N HIS A 463 -0.94 15.98 5.78
CA HIS A 463 -0.46 16.96 6.74
C HIS A 463 0.42 16.36 7.85
N ALA A 464 0.42 15.04 8.06
CA ALA A 464 1.36 14.38 8.96
C ALA A 464 2.84 14.60 8.57
N MET A 465 3.12 14.96 7.30
CA MET A 465 4.48 15.27 6.85
C MET A 465 5.10 16.50 7.54
N VAL A 466 4.32 17.30 8.28
CA VAL A 466 4.86 18.37 9.17
C VAL A 466 5.87 17.82 10.17
N ALA A 467 5.75 16.55 10.57
CA ALA A 467 6.70 15.89 11.47
C ALA A 467 8.13 15.75 10.89
N PHE A 468 8.30 15.95 9.57
CA PHE A 468 9.61 15.93 8.89
C PHE A 468 10.10 17.33 8.53
N MET A 469 9.41 18.39 8.99
CA MET A 469 9.72 19.79 8.69
C MET A 469 10.28 20.51 9.92
N GLU A 470 10.83 21.71 9.69
CA GLU A 470 11.43 22.51 10.74
C GLU A 470 10.37 23.06 11.71
N PRO A 471 10.59 22.98 13.04
CA PRO A 471 9.64 23.48 14.04
C PRO A 471 9.33 24.98 13.91
N GLU A 472 10.26 25.77 13.37
CA GLU A 472 10.08 27.20 13.11
C GLU A 472 8.92 27.48 12.14
N ARG A 473 8.56 26.47 11.30
CA ARG A 473 7.46 26.56 10.35
C ARG A 473 6.18 25.89 10.83
N THR A 474 6.33 24.74 11.49
CA THR A 474 5.21 23.82 11.80
C THR A 474 4.87 23.74 13.27
N GLY A 475 5.61 24.46 14.13
CA GLY A 475 5.43 24.45 15.59
C GLY A 475 5.98 23.20 16.26
N ASP A 476 5.79 23.14 17.58
CA ASP A 476 6.21 22.03 18.41
C ASP A 476 5.19 20.90 18.33
N ILE A 477 5.47 19.85 17.53
CA ILE A 477 4.56 18.72 17.33
C ILE A 477 4.54 17.83 18.58
N VAL A 478 3.40 17.74 19.25
CA VAL A 478 3.24 16.90 20.46
C VAL A 478 3.01 15.43 20.16
N GLY A 479 2.62 15.07 18.94
CA GLY A 479 2.42 13.69 18.52
C GLY A 479 1.27 13.50 17.54
N LEU A 480 1.06 12.22 17.19
CA LEU A 480 -0.05 11.75 16.38
C LEU A 480 -0.89 10.76 17.19
N THR A 481 -2.14 10.59 16.81
CA THR A 481 -3.05 9.58 17.38
C THR A 481 -3.77 8.82 16.28
N CYS A 482 -4.69 7.92 16.61
CA CYS A 482 -5.50 7.21 15.63
C CYS A 482 -6.48 8.18 14.93
N MET A 483 -6.80 7.85 13.69
CA MET A 483 -7.71 8.64 12.84
C MET A 483 -9.05 8.88 13.54
N GLY A 484 -9.45 10.15 13.63
CA GLY A 484 -10.69 10.60 14.24
C GLY A 484 -10.62 10.94 15.74
N ASN A 485 -9.44 10.80 16.38
CA ASN A 485 -9.23 11.18 17.77
C ASN A 485 -8.28 12.40 17.92
N GLU A 486 -8.00 13.08 16.82
CA GLU A 486 -7.15 14.26 16.79
C GLU A 486 -7.67 15.33 17.74
N GLY A 487 -6.80 15.91 18.54
CA GLY A 487 -7.11 16.91 19.57
C GLY A 487 -7.58 16.35 20.92
N ALA A 488 -8.06 15.09 20.97
CA ALA A 488 -8.49 14.49 22.23
C ALA A 488 -7.32 14.32 23.24
N GLN A 489 -6.09 14.22 22.77
CA GLN A 489 -4.90 14.20 23.63
C GLN A 489 -4.80 15.48 24.49
N TRP A 490 -5.19 16.62 23.91
CA TRP A 490 -5.17 17.90 24.62
C TRP A 490 -6.14 17.94 25.82
N ILE A 491 -7.27 17.27 25.73
CA ILE A 491 -8.21 17.14 26.86
C ILE A 491 -7.52 16.53 28.07
N GLY A 492 -6.63 15.56 27.86
CA GLY A 492 -5.86 14.94 28.92
C GLY A 492 -4.60 15.73 29.35
N MET A 493 -4.07 16.60 28.50
CA MET A 493 -2.84 17.35 28.75
C MET A 493 -3.09 18.72 29.39
N ALA A 494 -4.10 19.44 28.91
CA ALA A 494 -4.38 20.82 29.29
C ALA A 494 -4.42 21.06 30.79
N PRO A 495 -5.01 20.20 31.66
CA PRO A 495 -5.03 20.41 33.10
C PRO A 495 -3.65 20.35 33.79
N PHE A 496 -2.60 19.89 33.12
CA PHE A 496 -1.32 19.55 33.75
C PHE A 496 -0.12 20.32 33.17
N VAL A 497 -0.36 21.20 32.20
CA VAL A 497 0.70 21.99 31.55
C VAL A 497 0.46 23.50 31.75
N GLU A 498 1.52 24.29 31.68
CA GLU A 498 1.41 25.77 31.80
C GLU A 498 0.92 26.41 30.48
N ARG A 499 1.10 25.74 29.34
CA ARG A 499 0.58 26.19 28.04
C ARG A 499 -0.94 26.07 28.04
N ASP A 500 -1.61 27.11 27.62
CA ASP A 500 -3.08 27.22 27.69
C ASP A 500 -3.78 26.91 26.35
N HIS A 501 -3.04 26.69 25.26
CA HIS A 501 -3.63 26.51 23.95
C HIS A 501 -2.86 25.49 23.08
N LEU A 502 -3.60 24.73 22.27
CA LEU A 502 -3.09 23.81 21.25
C LEU A 502 -3.75 24.08 19.90
N VAL A 503 -2.97 24.00 18.82
CA VAL A 503 -3.47 23.98 17.44
C VAL A 503 -3.47 22.55 16.93
N GLN A 504 -4.63 22.01 16.52
CA GLN A 504 -4.77 20.65 16.02
C GLN A 504 -5.01 20.65 14.50
N ASN A 505 -4.07 20.08 13.74
CA ASN A 505 -4.30 19.83 12.31
C ASN A 505 -5.27 18.64 12.13
N LEU A 506 -6.30 18.82 11.31
CA LEU A 506 -7.34 17.82 11.04
C LEU A 506 -7.69 17.84 9.55
N GLY A 507 -7.48 16.73 8.83
CA GLY A 507 -7.90 16.62 7.43
C GLY A 507 -9.41 16.39 7.30
N ASP A 508 -9.98 16.79 6.17
CA ASP A 508 -11.40 16.61 5.85
C ASP A 508 -11.81 15.13 5.82
N GLY A 509 -11.00 14.25 5.23
CA GLY A 509 -11.24 12.81 5.28
C GLY A 509 -11.40 12.30 6.72
N THR A 510 -10.54 12.75 7.64
CA THR A 510 -10.63 12.41 9.06
C THR A 510 -11.84 13.04 9.73
N PHE A 511 -12.16 14.30 9.40
CA PHE A 511 -13.33 14.99 9.94
C PHE A 511 -14.61 14.22 9.64
N PHE A 512 -14.84 13.84 8.39
CA PHE A 512 -16.03 13.08 7.98
C PHE A 512 -16.02 11.64 8.47
N HIS A 513 -14.85 11.02 8.60
CA HIS A 513 -14.74 9.68 9.17
C HIS A 513 -15.24 9.61 10.62
N SER A 514 -14.69 10.43 11.50
CA SER A 514 -15.06 10.49 12.92
C SER A 514 -14.46 11.68 13.68
N GLY A 515 -13.67 12.53 13.02
CA GLY A 515 -12.99 13.66 13.67
C GLY A 515 -13.97 14.73 14.22
N SER A 516 -15.17 14.84 13.66
CA SER A 516 -16.23 15.70 14.19
C SER A 516 -16.59 15.32 15.64
N VAL A 517 -16.53 14.04 15.99
CA VAL A 517 -16.78 13.57 17.37
C VAL A 517 -15.69 14.04 18.33
N ALA A 518 -14.42 14.11 17.88
CA ALA A 518 -13.31 14.64 18.68
C ALA A 518 -13.47 16.14 18.97
N ILE A 519 -13.96 16.92 17.99
CA ILE A 519 -14.28 18.34 18.20
C ILE A 519 -15.40 18.49 19.25
N ARG A 520 -16.46 17.70 19.15
CA ARG A 520 -17.54 17.66 20.15
C ARG A 520 -17.01 17.30 21.55
N ALA A 521 -16.07 16.36 21.65
CA ALA A 521 -15.44 16.00 22.93
C ALA A 521 -14.63 17.17 23.51
N ALA A 522 -13.90 17.92 22.68
CA ALA A 522 -13.16 19.10 23.10
C ALA A 522 -14.09 20.23 23.61
N VAL A 523 -15.20 20.46 22.90
CA VAL A 523 -16.25 21.40 23.34
C VAL A 523 -16.81 20.98 24.70
N ALA A 524 -17.16 19.70 24.85
CA ALA A 524 -17.71 19.18 26.10
C ALA A 524 -16.71 19.27 27.26
N ALA A 525 -15.42 19.16 26.99
CA ALA A 525 -14.35 19.29 28.00
C ALA A 525 -14.01 20.76 28.32
N GLY A 526 -14.42 21.71 27.49
CA GLY A 526 -14.17 23.14 27.66
C GLY A 526 -12.70 23.54 27.56
N VAL A 527 -11.92 22.81 26.76
CA VAL A 527 -10.49 23.09 26.58
C VAL A 527 -10.24 24.17 25.53
N ASP A 528 -9.18 24.95 25.70
CA ASP A 528 -8.75 25.97 24.76
C ASP A 528 -7.95 25.31 23.61
N ILE A 529 -8.59 25.14 22.45
CA ILE A 529 -8.02 24.48 21.30
C ILE A 529 -8.53 25.08 19.98
N THR A 530 -7.64 25.24 19.01
CA THR A 530 -8.05 25.58 17.65
C THR A 530 -7.85 24.38 16.72
N TYR A 531 -8.91 23.84 16.20
CA TYR A 531 -8.83 22.86 15.11
C TYR A 531 -8.62 23.58 13.79
N LYS A 532 -7.55 23.21 13.06
CA LYS A 532 -7.34 23.58 11.67
C LYS A 532 -7.90 22.49 10.79
N LEU A 533 -9.14 22.66 10.32
CA LEU A 533 -9.77 21.75 9.36
C LEU A 533 -9.25 22.04 7.95
N LEU A 534 -8.44 21.12 7.43
CA LEU A 534 -7.78 21.22 6.15
C LEU A 534 -8.69 20.63 5.06
N LEU A 535 -9.62 21.46 4.57
CA LEU A 535 -10.65 21.08 3.61
C LEU A 535 -10.08 21.13 2.18
N ASN A 536 -9.66 19.97 1.67
CA ASN A 536 -9.05 19.89 0.34
C ASN A 536 -9.88 19.08 -0.67
N GLY A 537 -11.05 18.58 -0.26
CA GLY A 537 -12.05 17.89 -1.07
C GLY A 537 -11.70 16.43 -1.40
N THR A 538 -10.70 15.82 -0.75
CA THR A 538 -10.29 14.46 -1.10
C THR A 538 -9.47 13.76 -0.01
N VAL A 539 -9.60 12.45 0.09
CA VAL A 539 -8.71 11.60 0.90
C VAL A 539 -7.40 11.37 0.11
N ALA A 540 -6.55 12.40 0.12
CA ALA A 540 -5.41 12.50 -0.80
C ALA A 540 -4.28 11.49 -0.54
N MET A 541 -4.14 10.98 0.71
CA MET A 541 -3.06 10.07 1.09
C MET A 541 -3.20 8.70 0.44
N THR A 542 -4.42 8.20 0.29
CA THR A 542 -4.72 6.85 -0.20
C THR A 542 -4.99 6.76 -1.70
N GLY A 543 -4.98 7.91 -2.41
CA GLY A 543 -5.15 7.91 -3.87
C GLY A 543 -6.01 9.05 -4.41
N GLY A 544 -6.71 9.78 -3.55
CA GLY A 544 -7.58 10.90 -3.93
C GLY A 544 -9.04 10.48 -4.07
N GLN A 545 -9.49 9.58 -3.18
CA GLN A 545 -10.89 9.18 -3.08
C GLN A 545 -11.73 10.32 -2.49
N ASP A 546 -13.01 10.36 -2.86
CA ASP A 546 -13.97 11.27 -2.24
C ASP A 546 -14.20 10.87 -0.77
N ALA A 547 -14.26 11.83 0.12
CA ALA A 547 -14.67 11.58 1.50
C ALA A 547 -16.17 11.31 1.54
N GLN A 548 -16.56 10.15 2.07
CA GLN A 548 -17.97 9.78 2.16
C GLN A 548 -18.72 10.70 3.11
N GLY A 549 -19.87 11.21 2.66
CA GLY A 549 -20.67 12.16 3.43
C GLY A 549 -20.12 13.60 3.45
N ALA A 550 -19.14 13.93 2.59
CA ALA A 550 -18.58 15.27 2.50
C ALA A 550 -19.67 16.32 2.15
N VAL A 551 -19.55 17.48 2.79
CA VAL A 551 -20.38 18.67 2.56
C VAL A 551 -19.48 19.90 2.44
N ASP A 552 -20.04 21.00 1.90
CA ASP A 552 -19.31 22.25 1.70
C ASP A 552 -19.00 22.98 3.02
N ALA A 553 -18.08 23.95 2.95
CA ALA A 553 -17.57 24.70 4.09
C ALA A 553 -18.66 25.43 4.91
N ASP A 554 -19.71 25.93 4.27
CA ASP A 554 -20.87 26.56 4.90
C ASP A 554 -21.61 25.59 5.85
N LYS A 555 -21.90 24.39 5.37
CA LYS A 555 -22.58 23.35 6.17
C LYS A 555 -21.69 22.83 7.30
N ILE A 556 -20.38 22.69 7.04
CA ILE A 556 -19.44 22.34 8.11
C ILE A 556 -19.44 23.41 9.19
N ALA A 557 -19.37 24.70 8.83
CA ALA A 557 -19.39 25.79 9.77
C ALA A 557 -20.70 25.80 10.60
N ALA A 558 -21.85 25.58 9.96
CA ALA A 558 -23.15 25.48 10.63
C ALA A 558 -23.19 24.30 11.62
N MET A 559 -22.70 23.12 11.24
CA MET A 559 -22.61 21.95 12.12
C MET A 559 -21.75 22.25 13.36
N LEU A 560 -20.57 22.84 13.16
CA LEU A 560 -19.62 23.14 14.24
C LEU A 560 -20.18 24.15 15.25
N LEU A 561 -20.83 25.22 14.75
CA LEU A 561 -21.49 26.20 15.60
C LEU A 561 -22.65 25.58 16.40
N ALA A 562 -23.44 24.70 15.75
CA ALA A 562 -24.53 23.99 16.43
C ALA A 562 -24.02 23.02 17.51
N GLU A 563 -22.81 22.49 17.41
CA GLU A 563 -22.14 21.65 18.41
C GLU A 563 -21.49 22.46 19.55
N GLY A 564 -21.47 23.80 19.46
CA GLY A 564 -20.96 24.68 20.52
C GLY A 564 -19.54 25.17 20.34
N VAL A 565 -18.98 25.06 19.12
CA VAL A 565 -17.72 25.72 18.76
C VAL A 565 -17.88 27.23 18.92
N GLN A 566 -16.95 27.88 19.62
CA GLN A 566 -17.09 29.30 20.01
C GLN A 566 -16.93 30.25 18.81
N GLN A 567 -16.04 29.94 17.88
CA GLN A 567 -15.82 30.75 16.69
C GLN A 567 -15.31 29.90 15.52
N VAL A 568 -15.78 30.20 14.32
CA VAL A 568 -15.33 29.61 13.07
C VAL A 568 -14.86 30.72 12.14
N ILE A 569 -13.66 30.53 11.52
CA ILE A 569 -13.17 31.38 10.43
C ILE A 569 -12.87 30.44 9.23
N ILE A 570 -13.23 30.89 8.03
CA ILE A 570 -12.90 30.18 6.79
C ILE A 570 -11.83 30.98 6.06
N THR A 571 -10.73 30.33 5.68
CA THR A 571 -9.73 30.90 4.77
C THR A 571 -9.73 30.11 3.46
N SER A 572 -9.71 30.78 2.31
CA SER A 572 -9.81 30.12 1.00
C SER A 572 -8.82 30.75 -0.01
N ASP A 573 -8.44 29.96 -1.05
CA ASP A 573 -7.77 30.49 -2.25
C ASP A 573 -8.77 31.12 -3.25
N ASP A 574 -10.09 31.01 -2.97
CA ASP A 574 -11.20 31.58 -3.72
C ASP A 574 -12.32 31.99 -2.74
N PRO A 575 -12.15 33.12 -2.01
CA PRO A 575 -13.14 33.58 -1.04
C PRO A 575 -14.51 33.84 -1.64
N ASP A 576 -14.57 34.41 -2.85
CA ASP A 576 -15.83 34.74 -3.53
C ASP A 576 -16.71 33.48 -3.72
N ARG A 577 -16.08 32.36 -4.09
CA ARG A 577 -16.77 31.07 -4.21
C ARG A 577 -17.39 30.61 -2.87
N VAL A 578 -16.70 30.87 -1.77
CA VAL A 578 -17.18 30.47 -0.43
C VAL A 578 -18.27 31.45 0.05
N GLU A 579 -18.15 32.75 -0.25
CA GLU A 579 -19.17 33.76 0.08
C GLU A 579 -20.47 33.53 -0.70
N ASP A 580 -20.42 32.93 -1.89
CA ASP A 580 -21.59 32.53 -2.67
C ASP A 580 -22.40 31.36 -2.04
N LEU A 581 -21.84 30.69 -1.03
CA LEU A 581 -22.52 29.66 -0.24
C LEU A 581 -23.36 30.31 0.88
N ASP A 582 -24.22 29.51 1.55
CA ASP A 582 -25.05 29.95 2.67
C ASP A 582 -24.27 29.94 3.99
N VAL A 583 -23.22 30.79 4.06
CA VAL A 583 -22.33 30.86 5.23
C VAL A 583 -23.09 31.44 6.44
N PRO A 584 -23.04 30.76 7.61
CA PRO A 584 -23.76 31.24 8.80
C PRO A 584 -23.31 32.62 9.28
N ASP A 585 -24.25 33.38 9.85
CA ASP A 585 -23.99 34.68 10.48
C ASP A 585 -22.85 34.58 11.52
N GLY A 586 -21.89 35.51 11.46
CA GLY A 586 -20.74 35.57 12.37
C GLY A 586 -19.52 34.75 11.93
N VAL A 587 -19.64 33.89 10.95
CA VAL A 587 -18.51 33.24 10.29
C VAL A 587 -17.86 34.20 9.33
N ARG A 588 -16.54 34.35 9.42
CA ARG A 588 -15.76 35.23 8.54
C ARG A 588 -15.13 34.40 7.43
N VAL A 589 -15.26 34.86 6.19
CA VAL A 589 -14.58 34.30 5.01
C VAL A 589 -13.45 35.22 4.60
N TRP A 590 -12.25 34.70 4.53
CA TRP A 590 -11.04 35.48 4.23
C TRP A 590 -10.19 34.81 3.15
N ASP A 591 -9.41 35.64 2.44
CA ASP A 591 -8.34 35.12 1.59
C ASP A 591 -7.29 34.38 2.44
N ARG A 592 -6.74 33.29 1.88
CA ARG A 592 -5.74 32.44 2.56
C ARG A 592 -4.48 33.19 3.03
N SER A 593 -4.17 34.38 2.45
CA SER A 593 -3.05 35.22 2.89
C SER A 593 -3.22 35.73 4.32
N ARG A 594 -4.47 35.73 4.84
CA ARG A 594 -4.78 36.13 6.23
C ARG A 594 -4.82 34.93 7.20
N LEU A 595 -4.19 33.82 6.86
CA LEU A 595 -4.19 32.62 7.69
C LEU A 595 -3.59 32.90 9.08
N ASP A 596 -2.49 33.62 9.15
CA ASP A 596 -1.77 33.88 10.41
C ASP A 596 -2.65 34.76 11.33
N GLU A 597 -3.27 35.81 10.79
CA GLU A 597 -4.24 36.64 11.51
C GLU A 597 -5.45 35.83 12.03
N ALA A 598 -5.94 34.89 11.22
CA ALA A 598 -7.04 34.03 11.64
C ALA A 598 -6.64 33.12 12.81
N GLN A 599 -5.45 32.58 12.80
CA GLN A 599 -4.91 31.75 13.90
C GLN A 599 -4.78 32.56 15.19
N GLU A 600 -4.21 33.76 15.13
CA GLU A 600 -4.07 34.66 16.28
C GLU A 600 -5.44 34.98 16.92
N LEU A 601 -6.42 35.35 16.09
CA LEU A 601 -7.76 35.67 16.56
C LEU A 601 -8.45 34.46 17.23
N LEU A 602 -8.33 33.28 16.63
CA LEU A 602 -8.95 32.07 17.17
C LEU A 602 -8.25 31.59 18.45
N ALA A 603 -6.95 31.73 18.54
CA ALA A 603 -6.18 31.35 19.73
C ALA A 603 -6.50 32.25 20.95
N ALA A 604 -6.94 33.50 20.72
CA ALA A 604 -7.34 34.40 21.78
C ALA A 604 -8.73 34.11 22.35
N VAL A 605 -9.52 33.29 21.71
CA VAL A 605 -10.88 32.90 22.14
C VAL A 605 -10.80 31.70 23.07
N LYS A 606 -11.46 31.83 24.26
CA LYS A 606 -11.53 30.71 25.21
C LYS A 606 -12.49 29.61 24.72
N GLY A 607 -12.07 28.37 24.90
CA GLY A 607 -12.82 27.18 24.45
C GLY A 607 -12.36 26.68 23.08
N THR A 608 -13.19 25.85 22.45
CA THR A 608 -12.88 25.23 21.18
C THR A 608 -13.23 26.15 20.02
N THR A 609 -12.27 26.39 19.13
CA THR A 609 -12.43 27.17 17.90
C THR A 609 -12.03 26.35 16.68
N VAL A 610 -12.49 26.75 15.47
CA VAL A 610 -12.16 26.05 14.23
C VAL A 610 -11.75 27.05 13.15
N LEU A 611 -10.61 26.78 12.52
CA LEU A 611 -10.16 27.39 11.28
C LEU A 611 -10.39 26.42 10.13
N ILE A 612 -11.35 26.69 9.24
CA ILE A 612 -11.54 25.91 8.02
C ILE A 612 -10.61 26.52 6.95
N HIS A 613 -9.62 25.76 6.48
CA HIS A 613 -8.80 26.13 5.33
C HIS A 613 -9.29 25.42 4.09
N ASP A 614 -10.06 26.12 3.26
CA ASP A 614 -10.69 25.57 2.07
C ASP A 614 -9.83 25.83 0.82
N GLN A 615 -9.08 24.82 0.43
CA GLN A 615 -8.25 24.85 -0.77
C GLN A 615 -8.07 23.45 -1.35
N ALA A 616 -8.54 23.23 -2.58
CA ALA A 616 -8.52 21.93 -3.22
C ALA A 616 -7.10 21.34 -3.41
N CYS A 617 -7.01 20.01 -3.30
CA CYS A 617 -5.76 19.26 -3.46
C CYS A 617 -5.05 19.55 -4.79
N ALA A 618 -3.77 19.90 -4.75
CA ALA A 618 -2.97 20.23 -5.93
C ALA A 618 -2.86 19.06 -6.92
N ALA A 619 -2.80 17.81 -6.43
CA ALA A 619 -2.75 16.63 -7.26
C ALA A 619 -4.07 16.43 -8.02
N GLU A 620 -5.22 16.65 -7.36
CA GLU A 620 -6.54 16.57 -8.00
C GLU A 620 -6.77 17.72 -8.98
N LYS A 621 -6.38 18.94 -8.62
CA LYS A 621 -6.38 20.06 -9.59
C LYS A 621 -5.56 19.72 -10.85
N ARG A 622 -4.42 19.03 -10.68
CA ARG A 622 -3.60 18.58 -11.81
C ARG A 622 -4.29 17.52 -12.66
N ARG A 623 -4.90 16.53 -12.03
CA ARG A 623 -5.70 15.48 -12.72
C ARG A 623 -6.88 16.09 -13.47
N ALA A 624 -7.61 16.99 -12.84
CA ALA A 624 -8.74 17.71 -13.46
C ALA A 624 -8.30 18.52 -14.67
N ARG A 625 -7.16 19.24 -14.59
CA ARG A 625 -6.58 19.97 -15.72
C ARG A 625 -6.13 19.04 -16.85
N SER A 626 -5.60 17.87 -16.53
CA SER A 626 -5.20 16.86 -17.53
C SER A 626 -6.41 16.26 -18.26
N ARG A 627 -7.53 16.08 -17.54
CA ARG A 627 -8.80 15.59 -18.10
C ARG A 627 -9.60 16.69 -18.81
N GLY A 628 -9.18 17.96 -18.72
CA GLY A 628 -9.88 19.11 -19.32
C GLY A 628 -11.12 19.58 -18.54
N THR A 629 -11.38 19.05 -17.33
CA THR A 629 -12.49 19.46 -16.46
C THR A 629 -12.18 20.71 -15.64
N LEU A 630 -10.91 21.08 -15.50
CA LEU A 630 -10.45 22.32 -14.89
C LEU A 630 -9.57 23.11 -15.88
N ALA A 631 -9.85 24.37 -16.07
CA ALA A 631 -9.07 25.24 -16.98
C ALA A 631 -7.65 25.48 -16.44
N LYS A 632 -6.67 25.56 -17.33
CA LYS A 632 -5.32 26.01 -16.99
C LYS A 632 -5.30 27.54 -16.91
N PRO A 633 -4.60 28.15 -15.93
CA PRO A 633 -4.43 29.59 -15.89
C PRO A 633 -3.82 30.14 -17.18
N GLY A 634 -4.33 31.32 -17.64
CA GLY A 634 -3.89 31.96 -18.87
C GLY A 634 -2.47 32.56 -18.81
N PHE A 635 -1.75 32.34 -17.71
CA PHE A 635 -0.39 32.86 -17.56
C PHE A 635 0.54 31.82 -16.91
N ARG A 636 1.82 32.07 -17.01
CA ARG A 636 2.89 31.29 -16.35
C ARG A 636 3.77 32.25 -15.54
N VAL A 637 4.28 31.73 -14.43
CA VAL A 637 5.23 32.47 -13.58
C VAL A 637 6.63 32.04 -13.94
N VAL A 638 7.53 33.00 -14.13
CA VAL A 638 8.93 32.79 -14.42
C VAL A 638 9.79 33.68 -13.51
N ILE A 639 11.01 33.26 -13.23
CA ILE A 639 12.00 34.07 -12.49
C ILE A 639 13.09 34.48 -13.48
N ASN A 640 13.40 35.76 -13.54
CA ASN A 640 14.52 36.26 -14.34
C ASN A 640 15.84 36.01 -13.62
N GLU A 641 16.63 35.10 -14.13
CA GLU A 641 17.92 34.70 -13.56
C GLU A 641 18.93 35.86 -13.43
N ARG A 642 18.82 36.88 -14.25
CA ARG A 642 19.72 38.05 -14.21
C ARG A 642 19.37 39.03 -13.09
N ILE A 643 18.11 39.00 -12.61
CA ILE A 643 17.64 39.84 -11.51
C ILE A 643 17.66 39.05 -10.20
N CYS A 644 17.38 37.75 -10.26
CA CYS A 644 17.37 36.89 -9.07
C CYS A 644 18.68 36.92 -8.32
N GLU A 645 18.65 37.20 -7.03
CA GLU A 645 19.85 37.21 -6.16
C GLU A 645 20.17 35.82 -5.60
N GLY A 646 19.28 34.83 -5.74
CA GLY A 646 19.46 33.48 -5.19
C GLY A 646 19.29 33.43 -3.68
N CYS A 647 18.56 34.36 -3.08
CA CYS A 647 18.31 34.44 -1.62
C CYS A 647 17.53 33.24 -1.09
N GLY A 648 16.65 32.65 -1.92
CA GLY A 648 15.82 31.48 -1.55
C GLY A 648 14.49 31.81 -0.93
N ASP A 649 14.18 33.07 -0.67
CA ASP A 649 12.96 33.55 -0.01
C ASP A 649 11.65 32.99 -0.64
N CYS A 650 11.59 32.96 -1.97
CA CYS A 650 10.43 32.38 -2.69
C CYS A 650 10.25 30.88 -2.44
N GLY A 651 11.33 30.15 -2.20
CA GLY A 651 11.33 28.74 -1.81
C GLY A 651 10.84 28.55 -0.37
N ASP A 652 11.35 29.35 0.53
CA ASP A 652 10.96 29.35 1.94
C ASP A 652 9.49 29.74 2.10
N THR A 653 9.07 30.84 1.49
CA THR A 653 7.67 31.33 1.54
C THR A 653 6.69 30.28 1.02
N SER A 654 6.95 29.69 -0.14
CA SER A 654 6.01 28.76 -0.78
C SER A 654 6.16 27.30 -0.36
N ASN A 655 7.33 26.92 0.17
CA ASN A 655 7.69 25.52 0.46
C ASN A 655 7.38 24.56 -0.71
N CYS A 656 7.55 25.04 -1.96
CA CYS A 656 7.04 24.41 -3.16
C CYS A 656 8.15 23.75 -3.99
N LEU A 657 8.11 22.43 -4.20
CA LEU A 657 9.10 21.67 -4.99
C LEU A 657 9.28 22.15 -6.43
N SER A 658 8.37 23.00 -6.97
CA SER A 658 8.56 23.59 -8.28
C SER A 658 9.45 24.84 -8.26
N VAL A 659 9.75 25.39 -7.08
CA VAL A 659 10.67 26.51 -6.87
C VAL A 659 12.08 25.93 -6.66
N GLN A 660 12.83 25.79 -7.76
CA GLN A 660 14.05 25.00 -7.75
C GLN A 660 15.31 25.87 -7.81
N PRO A 661 16.31 25.59 -6.97
CA PRO A 661 17.62 26.20 -7.12
C PRO A 661 18.29 25.67 -8.40
N ILE A 662 18.87 26.58 -9.19
CA ILE A 662 19.60 26.27 -10.42
C ILE A 662 20.97 26.95 -10.42
N ASP A 663 21.97 26.28 -11.00
CA ASP A 663 23.27 26.86 -11.23
C ASP A 663 23.29 27.56 -12.59
N THR A 664 23.71 28.83 -12.59
CA THR A 664 23.77 29.67 -13.79
C THR A 664 25.18 30.31 -13.92
N PRO A 665 25.51 30.88 -15.09
CA PRO A 665 26.73 31.67 -15.23
C PRO A 665 26.84 32.86 -14.26
N TYR A 666 25.70 33.27 -13.66
CA TYR A 666 25.62 34.35 -12.67
C TYR A 666 25.62 33.82 -11.23
N GLY A 667 26.04 32.58 -11.02
CA GLY A 667 25.94 31.90 -9.74
C GLY A 667 24.60 31.17 -9.56
N ARG A 668 24.36 30.67 -8.32
CA ARG A 668 23.13 29.92 -7.99
C ARG A 668 21.94 30.86 -7.94
N LYS A 669 20.91 30.54 -8.65
CA LYS A 669 19.65 31.27 -8.80
C LYS A 669 18.46 30.37 -8.49
N THR A 670 17.26 30.91 -8.63
CA THR A 670 16.01 30.13 -8.48
C THR A 670 15.22 30.18 -9.79
N ALA A 671 14.60 29.07 -10.16
CA ALA A 671 13.70 28.97 -11.32
C ALA A 671 12.42 28.22 -10.97
N ILE A 672 11.37 28.50 -11.70
CA ILE A 672 10.10 27.74 -11.61
C ILE A 672 10.13 26.57 -12.60
N HIS A 673 10.13 25.35 -12.07
CA HIS A 673 10.04 24.14 -12.89
C HIS A 673 8.59 23.99 -13.43
N GLN A 674 8.38 24.44 -14.67
CA GLN A 674 7.06 24.59 -15.29
C GLN A 674 6.28 23.27 -15.38
N THR A 675 6.96 22.14 -15.59
CA THR A 675 6.34 20.83 -15.71
C THR A 675 5.71 20.33 -14.41
N SER A 676 6.33 20.62 -13.26
CA SER A 676 5.81 20.24 -11.94
C SER A 676 4.92 21.30 -11.29
N CYS A 677 4.89 22.54 -11.82
CA CYS A 677 4.10 23.64 -11.27
C CYS A 677 2.60 23.32 -11.34
N ASN A 678 1.90 23.47 -10.23
CA ASN A 678 0.45 23.26 -10.09
C ASN A 678 -0.34 24.57 -9.97
N PHE A 679 0.30 25.70 -10.28
CA PHE A 679 -0.35 27.03 -10.35
C PHE A 679 -0.98 27.47 -9.03
N ASP A 680 -0.31 27.22 -7.91
CA ASP A 680 -0.71 27.73 -6.60
C ASP A 680 -0.35 29.20 -6.39
N PHE A 681 0.75 29.64 -6.99
CA PHE A 681 1.26 31.02 -6.99
C PHE A 681 1.70 31.59 -5.63
N SER A 682 1.71 30.80 -4.55
CA SER A 682 2.21 31.25 -3.25
C SER A 682 3.69 31.71 -3.31
N CYS A 683 4.47 31.22 -4.26
CA CYS A 683 5.85 31.68 -4.50
C CYS A 683 5.98 33.15 -4.92
N MET A 684 4.87 33.78 -5.34
CA MET A 684 4.82 35.19 -5.70
C MET A 684 4.49 36.12 -4.52
N GLN A 685 4.17 35.56 -3.35
CA GLN A 685 3.95 36.33 -2.14
C GLN A 685 5.28 36.97 -1.71
N GLY A 686 5.32 38.28 -1.71
CA GLY A 686 6.53 39.07 -1.45
C GLY A 686 6.89 40.00 -2.60
N ASP A 687 7.79 40.96 -2.34
CA ASP A 687 8.13 42.06 -3.27
C ASP A 687 9.37 41.76 -4.12
N CYS A 688 9.53 40.52 -4.60
CA CYS A 688 10.70 40.13 -5.38
C CYS A 688 10.62 40.62 -6.85
N PRO A 689 11.53 41.52 -7.29
CA PRO A 689 11.50 42.07 -8.64
C PRO A 689 11.91 41.06 -9.73
N ALA A 690 12.41 39.87 -9.35
CA ALA A 690 12.83 38.87 -10.31
C ALA A 690 11.65 38.10 -10.93
N PHE A 691 10.46 38.12 -10.30
CA PHE A 691 9.27 37.47 -10.81
C PHE A 691 8.68 38.22 -12.01
N ALA A 692 8.24 37.42 -12.99
CA ALA A 692 7.48 37.92 -14.13
C ALA A 692 6.37 36.92 -14.47
N THR A 693 5.23 37.45 -14.91
CA THR A 693 4.14 36.67 -15.48
C THR A 693 4.19 36.72 -17.00
N VAL A 694 4.07 35.57 -17.64
CA VAL A 694 4.00 35.44 -19.10
C VAL A 694 2.60 34.98 -19.46
N THR A 695 1.85 35.87 -20.15
CA THR A 695 0.52 35.54 -20.67
C THR A 695 0.65 34.49 -21.77
N VAL A 696 -0.13 33.43 -21.66
CA VAL A 696 -0.20 32.36 -22.65
C VAL A 696 -1.38 32.65 -23.57
N ASP A 697 -1.13 32.88 -24.86
CA ASP A 697 -2.20 32.93 -25.84
C ASP A 697 -2.74 31.51 -26.06
N PRO A 698 -4.02 31.24 -25.72
CA PRO A 698 -4.62 29.93 -25.91
C PRO A 698 -4.68 29.52 -27.41
N ASN A 699 -4.61 30.48 -28.31
CA ASN A 699 -4.61 30.25 -29.76
C ASN A 699 -3.19 30.21 -30.36
N ALA A 700 -2.18 30.52 -29.58
CA ALA A 700 -0.79 30.37 -30.05
C ALA A 700 -0.53 28.91 -30.42
N LYS A 701 -0.34 28.66 -31.68
CA LYS A 701 0.29 27.42 -32.13
C LYS A 701 1.62 27.37 -31.40
N GLY A 702 1.78 26.48 -30.42
CA GLY A 702 3.05 26.28 -29.77
C GLY A 702 4.16 26.15 -30.82
N MET A 703 5.38 26.57 -30.50
CA MET A 703 6.52 26.34 -31.39
C MET A 703 6.38 24.91 -31.96
N ALA A 704 6.40 24.83 -33.28
CA ALA A 704 6.33 23.54 -33.95
C ALA A 704 7.34 22.61 -33.27
N ARG A 705 6.86 21.56 -32.63
CA ARG A 705 7.78 20.56 -32.06
C ARG A 705 8.68 20.12 -33.20
N PRO A 706 10.01 20.15 -33.04
CA PRO A 706 10.86 19.53 -34.05
C PRO A 706 10.29 18.12 -34.26
N THR A 707 9.89 17.79 -35.47
CA THR A 707 9.54 16.40 -35.78
C THR A 707 10.80 15.62 -35.48
N PRO A 708 10.82 14.70 -34.50
CA PRO A 708 12.02 13.92 -34.25
C PRO A 708 12.37 13.23 -35.56
N THR A 709 13.56 13.43 -36.06
CA THR A 709 14.15 12.52 -37.05
C THR A 709 14.41 11.24 -36.28
N THR A 710 13.40 10.40 -36.15
CA THR A 710 13.59 9.04 -35.69
C THR A 710 14.54 8.37 -36.67
N PRO A 711 15.70 7.87 -36.22
CA PRO A 711 16.50 6.96 -37.02
C PRO A 711 15.60 5.82 -37.49
N ALA A 712 15.80 5.32 -38.71
CA ALA A 712 15.07 4.13 -39.16
C ALA A 712 15.30 3.01 -38.12
N LEU A 713 14.20 2.50 -37.51
CA LEU A 713 14.29 1.44 -36.48
C LEU A 713 14.91 0.15 -37.05
N ASP A 714 14.86 -0.02 -38.36
CA ASP A 714 15.43 -1.15 -39.09
C ASP A 714 16.98 -1.23 -39.01
N ASP A 715 17.66 -0.16 -38.60
CA ASP A 715 19.12 -0.10 -38.44
C ASP A 715 19.63 -0.40 -37.04
N LEU A 716 18.74 -0.66 -36.07
CA LEU A 716 19.16 -0.95 -34.69
C LEU A 716 19.64 -2.41 -34.58
N PRO A 717 20.86 -2.66 -34.06
CA PRO A 717 21.32 -4.02 -33.82
C PRO A 717 20.44 -4.71 -32.77
N ALA A 718 20.15 -6.00 -32.94
CA ALA A 718 19.47 -6.78 -31.92
C ALA A 718 20.23 -6.72 -30.58
N PRO A 719 19.55 -6.58 -29.44
CA PRO A 719 20.19 -6.55 -28.13
C PRO A 719 20.97 -7.86 -27.88
N THR A 720 22.19 -7.72 -27.38
CA THR A 720 22.96 -8.90 -26.90
C THR A 720 22.76 -9.02 -25.40
N THR A 721 22.11 -10.11 -25.00
CA THR A 721 21.80 -10.38 -23.60
C THR A 721 23.06 -10.48 -22.72
N VAL A 722 23.12 -9.75 -21.63
CA VAL A 722 24.27 -9.72 -20.68
C VAL A 722 23.91 -10.26 -19.28
N VAL A 723 22.66 -10.66 -19.09
CA VAL A 723 22.10 -11.30 -17.87
C VAL A 723 21.45 -12.63 -18.28
N ASP A 724 21.10 -13.49 -17.32
CA ASP A 724 20.43 -14.76 -17.60
C ASP A 724 19.01 -14.49 -18.15
N PRO A 725 18.66 -14.90 -19.39
CA PRO A 725 17.33 -14.66 -19.94
C PRO A 725 16.24 -15.57 -19.35
N ASP A 726 16.61 -16.68 -18.73
CA ASP A 726 15.65 -17.63 -18.16
C ASP A 726 15.23 -17.27 -16.73
N THR A 727 16.09 -16.50 -16.01
CA THR A 727 15.76 -15.99 -14.68
C THR A 727 16.56 -14.73 -14.36
N PHE A 728 15.87 -13.63 -14.11
CA PHE A 728 16.50 -12.35 -13.79
C PHE A 728 15.62 -11.48 -12.87
N THR A 729 16.26 -10.59 -12.17
CA THR A 729 15.61 -9.64 -11.26
C THR A 729 15.94 -8.21 -11.66
N VAL A 730 14.90 -7.41 -11.83
CA VAL A 730 15.00 -5.98 -12.11
C VAL A 730 14.64 -5.19 -10.88
N ARG A 731 15.50 -4.28 -10.43
CA ARG A 731 15.19 -3.27 -9.43
C ARG A 731 15.03 -1.92 -10.09
N LEU A 732 13.99 -1.20 -9.73
CA LEU A 732 13.74 0.18 -10.14
C LEU A 732 13.82 1.09 -8.92
N SER A 733 14.50 2.22 -9.04
CA SER A 733 14.59 3.21 -7.95
C SER A 733 14.39 4.62 -8.49
N GLY A 734 13.53 5.39 -7.83
CA GLY A 734 13.22 6.75 -8.28
C GLY A 734 12.42 7.53 -7.25
N ILE A 735 11.72 8.56 -7.72
CA ILE A 735 10.92 9.48 -6.89
C ILE A 735 9.44 9.09 -6.97
N GLY A 736 8.77 9.10 -5.82
CA GLY A 736 7.32 8.86 -5.75
C GLY A 736 6.53 9.87 -6.58
N GLY A 737 5.58 9.36 -7.35
CA GLY A 737 4.74 10.16 -8.26
C GLY A 737 5.39 10.49 -9.62
N THR A 738 6.56 9.94 -9.95
CA THR A 738 7.24 10.16 -11.24
C THR A 738 7.09 8.99 -12.22
N GLY A 739 6.32 7.95 -11.89
CA GLY A 739 6.02 6.82 -12.79
C GLY A 739 6.93 5.60 -12.62
N VAL A 740 7.59 5.41 -11.48
CA VAL A 740 8.40 4.20 -11.18
C VAL A 740 7.51 2.96 -11.25
N VAL A 741 6.38 2.95 -10.55
CA VAL A 741 5.41 1.86 -10.54
C VAL A 741 4.83 1.60 -11.95
N THR A 742 4.62 2.64 -12.75
CA THR A 742 4.14 2.48 -14.14
C THR A 742 5.13 1.66 -14.96
N VAL A 743 6.43 1.94 -14.85
CA VAL A 743 7.45 1.16 -15.58
C VAL A 743 7.54 -0.27 -15.04
N SER A 744 7.43 -0.48 -13.72
CA SER A 744 7.34 -1.82 -13.12
C SER A 744 6.18 -2.63 -13.72
N GLN A 745 4.99 -2.02 -13.83
CA GLN A 745 3.80 -2.65 -14.42
C GLN A 745 3.98 -2.94 -15.92
N ILE A 746 4.64 -2.06 -16.67
CA ILE A 746 4.97 -2.29 -18.09
C ILE A 746 5.90 -3.51 -18.22
N ILE A 747 6.97 -3.58 -17.42
CA ILE A 747 7.92 -4.70 -17.43
C ILE A 747 7.21 -6.01 -17.08
N GLY A 748 6.39 -6.02 -16.03
CA GLY A 748 5.63 -7.21 -15.63
C GLY A 748 4.63 -7.68 -16.69
N THR A 749 3.89 -6.73 -17.30
CA THR A 749 2.95 -7.04 -18.39
C THR A 749 3.70 -7.55 -19.63
N ALA A 750 4.81 -6.90 -20.00
CA ALA A 750 5.63 -7.33 -21.15
C ALA A 750 6.19 -8.74 -20.94
N ALA A 751 6.71 -9.05 -19.77
CA ALA A 751 7.23 -10.38 -19.46
C ALA A 751 6.12 -11.45 -19.51
N MET A 752 4.91 -11.16 -19.03
CA MET A 752 3.75 -12.05 -19.17
C MET A 752 3.40 -12.27 -20.66
N LEU A 753 3.38 -11.18 -21.46
CA LEU A 753 3.12 -11.26 -22.91
C LEU A 753 4.20 -12.04 -23.67
N ASP A 754 5.44 -12.03 -23.14
CA ASP A 754 6.58 -12.84 -23.65
C ASP A 754 6.54 -14.30 -23.14
N GLY A 755 5.48 -14.71 -22.45
CA GLY A 755 5.29 -16.08 -21.93
C GLY A 755 6.06 -16.41 -20.66
N LEU A 756 6.66 -15.40 -20.01
CA LEU A 756 7.42 -15.55 -18.77
C LEU A 756 6.50 -15.42 -17.54
N HIS A 757 6.95 -15.98 -16.43
CA HIS A 757 6.32 -15.77 -15.13
C HIS A 757 6.92 -14.57 -14.41
N VAL A 758 6.07 -13.81 -13.72
CA VAL A 758 6.47 -12.60 -13.00
C VAL A 758 6.03 -12.65 -11.56
N ARG A 759 6.92 -12.19 -10.67
CA ARG A 759 6.60 -11.75 -9.31
C ARG A 759 7.24 -10.40 -9.07
N GLY A 760 6.48 -9.45 -8.53
CA GLY A 760 6.98 -8.11 -8.26
C GLY A 760 6.45 -7.53 -6.97
N LEU A 761 7.11 -6.47 -6.51
CA LEU A 761 6.67 -5.70 -5.35
C LEU A 761 6.99 -4.22 -5.54
N ASP A 762 5.96 -3.40 -5.46
CA ASP A 762 6.07 -1.94 -5.49
C ASP A 762 6.07 -1.37 -4.06
N GLN A 763 7.21 -0.88 -3.58
CA GLN A 763 7.36 -0.33 -2.24
C GLN A 763 7.21 1.19 -2.25
N THR A 764 6.00 1.68 -2.10
CA THR A 764 5.69 3.12 -2.18
C THR A 764 5.49 3.79 -0.82
N GLY A 765 4.55 3.34 -0.01
CA GLY A 765 4.24 3.94 1.30
C GLY A 765 4.01 5.45 1.25
N LEU A 766 4.42 6.16 2.29
CA LEU A 766 4.45 7.64 2.32
C LEU A 766 5.35 8.23 1.24
N SER A 767 6.31 7.45 0.74
CA SER A 767 7.26 7.89 -0.29
C SER A 767 6.61 8.21 -1.64
N GLN A 768 5.36 7.81 -1.89
CA GLN A 768 4.59 8.26 -3.06
C GLN A 768 4.48 9.80 -3.17
N LYS A 769 4.74 10.54 -2.10
CA LYS A 769 4.79 12.01 -2.04
C LYS A 769 6.24 12.49 -2.07
N ALA A 770 6.87 12.45 -3.26
CA ALA A 770 8.22 12.92 -3.55
C ALA A 770 9.36 12.22 -2.77
N GLY A 771 9.08 11.17 -1.99
CA GLY A 771 10.07 10.34 -1.33
C GLY A 771 10.69 9.29 -2.26
N PRO A 772 11.65 8.49 -1.79
CA PRO A 772 12.26 7.43 -2.57
C PRO A 772 11.30 6.24 -2.70
N VAL A 773 11.17 5.71 -3.92
CA VAL A 773 10.36 4.54 -4.26
C VAL A 773 11.23 3.46 -4.87
N THR A 774 11.01 2.22 -4.47
CA THR A 774 11.66 1.05 -5.04
C THR A 774 10.61 0.06 -5.53
N SER A 775 10.83 -0.50 -6.71
CA SER A 775 10.06 -1.64 -7.24
C SER A 775 11.03 -2.75 -7.61
N ASP A 776 10.69 -3.98 -7.22
CA ASP A 776 11.41 -5.18 -7.63
C ASP A 776 10.50 -6.01 -8.56
N VAL A 777 11.07 -6.51 -9.67
CA VAL A 777 10.38 -7.38 -10.62
C VAL A 777 11.27 -8.61 -10.85
N ARG A 778 10.82 -9.76 -10.42
CA ARG A 778 11.47 -11.05 -10.63
C ARG A 778 10.79 -11.75 -11.78
N VAL A 779 11.56 -12.14 -12.76
CA VAL A 779 11.08 -12.79 -14.00
C VAL A 779 11.74 -14.15 -14.12
N ALA A 780 10.98 -15.16 -14.48
CA ALA A 780 11.51 -16.50 -14.72
C ALA A 780 10.69 -17.23 -15.80
N ARG A 781 11.33 -18.18 -16.51
CA ARG A 781 10.66 -19.03 -17.49
C ARG A 781 9.66 -19.98 -16.82
N ASP A 782 10.07 -20.57 -15.70
CA ASP A 782 9.20 -21.37 -14.83
C ASP A 782 8.65 -20.52 -13.69
N ALA A 783 7.52 -20.92 -13.10
CA ALA A 783 6.92 -20.18 -11.99
C ALA A 783 7.95 -19.97 -10.86
N PRO A 784 8.31 -18.72 -10.54
CA PRO A 784 9.33 -18.46 -9.53
C PRO A 784 8.86 -18.97 -8.18
N ALA A 785 9.62 -19.89 -7.59
CA ALA A 785 9.43 -20.27 -6.21
C ALA A 785 9.95 -19.14 -5.32
N ALA A 786 9.18 -18.75 -4.30
CA ALA A 786 9.61 -17.90 -3.22
C ALA A 786 9.21 -16.41 -3.26
N SER A 787 9.98 -15.55 -2.62
CA SER A 787 9.68 -14.15 -2.34
C SER A 787 9.44 -13.29 -3.60
N ASN A 788 8.67 -12.21 -3.45
CA ASN A 788 8.53 -11.17 -4.49
C ASN A 788 9.53 -10.01 -4.30
N ASN A 789 10.32 -10.01 -3.22
CA ASN A 789 11.43 -9.09 -3.00
C ASN A 789 12.71 -9.57 -3.71
N ALA A 790 13.54 -8.64 -4.17
CA ALA A 790 14.91 -8.96 -4.55
C ALA A 790 15.75 -9.19 -3.29
N ASN A 791 16.45 -10.32 -3.25
CA ASN A 791 17.41 -10.60 -2.17
C ASN A 791 18.59 -9.62 -2.17
N GLU A 792 19.29 -9.55 -1.05
CA GLU A 792 20.59 -8.90 -0.98
C GLU A 792 21.50 -9.49 -2.05
N ALA A 793 22.12 -8.64 -2.88
CA ALA A 793 22.96 -9.03 -4.00
C ALA A 793 22.29 -9.91 -5.11
N GLY A 794 20.93 -9.89 -5.18
CA GLY A 794 20.16 -10.68 -6.15
C GLY A 794 19.74 -9.96 -7.44
N VAL A 795 20.04 -8.67 -7.59
CA VAL A 795 19.59 -7.84 -8.72
C VAL A 795 20.49 -8.00 -9.94
N ASP A 796 19.89 -8.27 -11.10
CA ASP A 796 20.59 -8.35 -12.40
C ASP A 796 20.59 -7.01 -13.13
N CYS A 797 19.46 -6.36 -13.23
CA CYS A 797 19.26 -5.06 -13.87
C CYS A 797 18.80 -4.03 -12.83
N TYR A 798 19.50 -2.91 -12.72
CA TYR A 798 19.13 -1.84 -11.81
C TYR A 798 18.83 -0.55 -12.57
N LEU A 799 17.53 -0.20 -12.67
CA LEU A 799 17.04 1.01 -13.32
C LEU A 799 16.98 2.14 -12.29
N VAL A 800 17.83 3.13 -12.45
CA VAL A 800 17.97 4.27 -11.53
C VAL A 800 17.40 5.53 -12.19
N PHE A 801 16.16 5.87 -11.84
CA PHE A 801 15.47 7.05 -12.36
C PHE A 801 15.79 8.33 -11.58
N ASP A 802 16.32 8.19 -10.37
CA ASP A 802 16.85 9.29 -9.55
C ASP A 802 18.16 8.85 -8.89
N MET A 803 19.25 9.53 -9.22
CA MET A 803 20.58 9.15 -8.74
C MET A 803 20.71 9.24 -7.22
N LEU A 804 20.03 10.20 -6.57
CA LEU A 804 20.08 10.37 -5.12
C LEU A 804 19.39 9.20 -4.39
N ALA A 805 18.21 8.82 -4.84
CA ALA A 805 17.50 7.67 -4.30
C ALA A 805 18.27 6.36 -4.59
N GLY A 806 18.64 6.12 -5.84
CA GLY A 806 19.30 4.87 -6.27
C GLY A 806 20.69 4.64 -5.68
N SER A 807 21.42 5.69 -5.36
CA SER A 807 22.75 5.59 -4.73
C SER A 807 22.69 5.50 -3.20
N SER A 808 21.50 5.57 -2.58
CA SER A 808 21.34 5.38 -1.14
C SER A 808 21.73 3.96 -0.73
N ASN A 809 22.12 3.78 0.54
CA ASN A 809 22.60 2.47 1.01
C ASN A 809 21.54 1.37 0.87
N SER A 810 20.31 1.65 1.32
CA SER A 810 19.20 0.67 1.28
C SER A 810 18.81 0.26 -0.14
N HIS A 811 18.81 1.18 -1.10
CA HIS A 811 18.37 0.86 -2.47
C HIS A 811 19.42 0.05 -3.26
N ARG A 812 20.71 0.24 -2.98
CA ARG A 812 21.79 -0.50 -3.66
C ARG A 812 22.18 -1.84 -3.01
N GLU A 813 21.57 -2.21 -1.88
CA GLU A 813 21.83 -3.49 -1.19
C GLU A 813 21.62 -4.72 -2.07
N GLY A 814 20.63 -4.66 -2.98
CA GLY A 814 20.39 -5.72 -3.96
C GLY A 814 21.43 -5.86 -5.05
N ALA A 815 22.33 -4.89 -5.25
CA ALA A 815 23.32 -4.89 -6.34
C ALA A 815 24.61 -5.65 -5.99
N ARG A 816 25.25 -6.27 -7.01
CA ARG A 816 26.49 -7.03 -6.90
C ARG A 816 27.41 -6.78 -8.09
N ARG A 817 28.74 -6.65 -7.82
CA ARG A 817 29.79 -6.27 -8.79
C ARG A 817 29.89 -7.18 -10.01
N ASP A 818 29.66 -8.45 -9.83
CA ASP A 818 29.81 -9.47 -10.88
C ASP A 818 28.48 -9.80 -11.58
N ARG A 819 27.39 -9.16 -11.17
CA ARG A 819 26.05 -9.48 -11.66
C ARG A 819 25.30 -8.27 -12.19
N THR A 820 25.19 -7.22 -11.41
CA THR A 820 24.25 -6.10 -11.65
C THR A 820 24.73 -5.18 -12.76
N VAL A 821 23.86 -4.87 -13.71
CA VAL A 821 24.04 -3.80 -14.70
C VAL A 821 23.17 -2.62 -14.33
N VAL A 822 23.74 -1.42 -14.24
CA VAL A 822 23.02 -0.19 -13.90
C VAL A 822 22.71 0.63 -15.15
N VAL A 823 21.46 1.03 -15.32
CA VAL A 823 21.05 2.04 -16.30
C VAL A 823 20.38 3.20 -15.54
N GLY A 824 20.98 4.39 -15.58
CA GLY A 824 20.57 5.49 -14.73
C GLY A 824 20.38 6.82 -15.44
N SER A 825 19.37 7.60 -14.98
CA SER A 825 19.20 9.01 -15.37
C SER A 825 20.03 9.90 -14.45
N ILE A 826 20.87 10.74 -15.03
CA ILE A 826 21.67 11.75 -14.31
C ILE A 826 20.92 13.07 -14.10
N ASP A 827 19.64 13.09 -14.39
CA ASP A 827 18.79 14.24 -14.15
C ASP A 827 18.82 14.64 -12.66
N VAL A 828 18.78 15.93 -12.37
CA VAL A 828 18.85 16.46 -11.01
C VAL A 828 17.47 16.97 -10.59
N VAL A 829 16.85 16.31 -9.62
CA VAL A 829 15.63 16.76 -8.99
C VAL A 829 15.94 17.19 -7.55
N PRO A 830 15.80 18.48 -7.20
CA PRO A 830 16.07 18.96 -5.84
C PRO A 830 15.15 18.27 -4.80
N THR A 831 15.65 18.15 -3.57
CA THR A 831 14.86 17.70 -2.42
C THR A 831 14.07 18.86 -1.81
N GLY A 832 13.10 18.56 -0.93
CA GLY A 832 12.38 19.57 -0.18
C GLY A 832 13.31 20.46 0.66
N GLU A 833 14.32 19.88 1.29
CA GLU A 833 15.33 20.63 2.05
C GLU A 833 16.12 21.62 1.19
N MET A 834 16.47 21.22 -0.05
CA MET A 834 17.19 22.13 -0.97
C MET A 834 16.31 23.29 -1.44
N VAL A 835 15.00 23.12 -1.47
CA VAL A 835 14.04 24.19 -1.77
C VAL A 835 13.90 25.13 -0.58
N ALA A 836 13.71 24.58 0.62
CA ALA A 836 13.56 25.36 1.84
C ALA A 836 14.88 26.07 2.25
N LYS A 837 16.02 25.41 2.04
CA LYS A 837 17.37 25.91 2.44
C LYS A 837 18.33 25.93 1.25
N PRO A 838 18.06 26.71 0.18
CA PRO A 838 18.83 26.63 -1.07
C PRO A 838 20.29 27.08 -0.94
N VAL A 839 20.63 27.83 0.10
CA VAL A 839 22.00 28.31 0.35
C VAL A 839 22.85 27.23 1.01
N SER A 840 22.33 26.52 1.99
CA SER A 840 23.08 25.56 2.82
C SER A 840 22.99 24.11 2.31
N SER A 841 21.89 23.72 1.67
CA SER A 841 21.71 22.36 1.17
C SER A 841 22.02 22.26 -0.32
N ARG A 842 22.93 21.34 -0.70
CA ARG A 842 23.35 21.15 -2.09
C ARG A 842 23.20 19.70 -2.52
N TYR A 843 22.88 19.52 -3.79
CA TYR A 843 22.86 18.20 -4.40
C TYR A 843 24.29 17.61 -4.42
N PRO A 844 24.50 16.34 -4.05
CA PRO A 844 25.80 15.71 -4.13
C PRO A 844 26.34 15.69 -5.57
N GLU A 845 27.66 15.66 -5.70
CA GLU A 845 28.29 15.61 -7.01
C GLU A 845 27.91 14.35 -7.79
N GLN A 846 27.53 14.50 -9.05
CA GLN A 846 27.14 13.39 -9.91
C GLN A 846 28.20 12.28 -10.00
N ALA A 847 29.49 12.68 -9.97
CA ALA A 847 30.60 11.74 -9.96
C ALA A 847 30.63 10.85 -8.72
N GLU A 848 30.27 11.39 -7.56
CA GLU A 848 30.15 10.62 -6.33
C GLU A 848 29.00 9.61 -6.39
N LEU A 849 27.82 10.04 -6.85
CA LEU A 849 26.65 9.19 -6.98
C LEU A 849 26.90 8.03 -7.96
N ARG A 850 27.53 8.33 -9.12
CA ARG A 850 27.96 7.29 -10.07
C ARG A 850 28.94 6.31 -9.47
N ARG A 851 29.98 6.80 -8.80
CA ARG A 851 30.99 5.92 -8.17
C ARG A 851 30.33 4.97 -7.18
N ARG A 852 29.35 5.44 -6.38
CA ARG A 852 28.63 4.58 -5.42
C ARG A 852 27.84 3.46 -6.09
N LEU A 853 27.30 3.67 -7.28
CA LEU A 853 26.64 2.66 -8.09
C LEU A 853 27.64 1.74 -8.79
N ASP A 854 28.69 2.29 -9.40
CA ASP A 854 29.74 1.53 -10.09
C ASP A 854 30.51 0.61 -9.12
N ASP A 855 30.67 1.02 -7.86
CA ASP A 855 31.31 0.23 -6.82
C ASP A 855 30.56 -1.08 -6.49
N VAL A 856 29.28 -1.18 -6.82
CA VAL A 856 28.43 -2.36 -6.52
C VAL A 856 27.89 -3.05 -7.75
N SER A 857 28.39 -2.72 -8.95
CA SER A 857 27.83 -3.23 -10.23
C SER A 857 28.93 -3.50 -11.25
N ARG A 858 28.54 -4.02 -12.42
CA ARG A 858 29.41 -4.24 -13.60
C ARG A 858 29.65 -2.90 -14.29
N ALA A 859 30.56 -2.11 -13.74
CA ALA A 859 30.81 -0.72 -14.13
C ALA A 859 31.08 -0.50 -15.63
N ASP A 860 31.68 -1.48 -16.30
CA ASP A 860 31.95 -1.50 -17.75
C ASP A 860 30.68 -1.54 -18.61
N LEU A 861 29.61 -2.15 -18.09
CA LEU A 861 28.31 -2.27 -18.76
C LEU A 861 27.32 -1.17 -18.36
N ASN A 862 27.58 -0.44 -17.30
CA ASN A 862 26.69 0.63 -16.84
C ASN A 862 26.48 1.72 -17.89
N ARG A 863 25.28 2.27 -17.94
CA ARG A 863 24.91 3.40 -18.81
C ARG A 863 24.22 4.49 -18.03
N TYR A 864 24.72 5.71 -18.21
CA TYR A 864 24.18 6.90 -17.58
C TYR A 864 23.86 7.96 -18.64
N LEU A 865 22.64 8.49 -18.60
CA LEU A 865 22.14 9.45 -19.59
C LEU A 865 21.28 10.52 -18.92
N ASP A 866 21.24 11.71 -19.50
CA ASP A 866 20.30 12.77 -19.09
C ASP A 866 18.94 12.52 -19.79
N ALA A 867 18.15 11.60 -19.20
CA ALA A 867 16.89 11.16 -19.79
C ALA A 867 15.87 12.30 -19.90
N ALA A 868 15.83 13.18 -18.92
CA ALA A 868 14.91 14.33 -18.91
C ALA A 868 15.26 15.34 -20.01
N LYS A 869 16.56 15.61 -20.25
CA LYS A 869 16.99 16.48 -21.34
C LYS A 869 16.68 15.89 -22.70
N ILE A 870 16.93 14.60 -22.89
CA ILE A 870 16.67 13.89 -24.14
C ILE A 870 15.16 13.92 -24.46
N THR A 871 14.30 13.50 -23.53
CA THR A 871 12.84 13.44 -23.74
C THR A 871 12.23 14.84 -23.87
N ARG A 872 12.74 15.83 -23.18
CA ARG A 872 12.33 17.23 -23.37
C ARG A 872 12.66 17.70 -24.80
N GLY A 873 13.85 17.36 -25.32
CA GLY A 873 14.24 17.68 -26.69
C GLY A 873 13.36 16.98 -27.74
N LEU A 874 13.06 15.70 -27.55
CA LEU A 874 12.27 14.89 -28.47
C LEU A 874 10.77 15.16 -28.39
N PHE A 875 10.22 15.22 -27.17
CA PHE A 875 8.75 15.22 -26.94
C PHE A 875 8.24 16.49 -26.29
N GLY A 876 9.12 17.42 -25.92
CA GLY A 876 8.76 18.67 -25.20
C GLY A 876 8.31 18.43 -23.75
N ALA A 877 8.50 17.22 -23.21
CA ALA A 877 8.11 16.84 -21.85
C ALA A 877 9.10 15.80 -21.27
N THR A 878 9.11 15.67 -19.94
CA THR A 878 9.97 14.71 -19.22
C THR A 878 9.21 13.47 -18.72
N THR A 879 7.92 13.37 -19.03
CA THR A 879 7.05 12.30 -18.52
C THR A 879 7.44 10.90 -18.97
N THR A 880 8.15 10.79 -20.11
CA THR A 880 8.60 9.52 -20.70
C THR A 880 10.08 9.20 -20.38
N ALA A 881 10.73 9.98 -19.48
CA ALA A 881 12.15 9.79 -19.17
C ALA A 881 12.46 8.38 -18.62
N ASN A 882 11.59 7.85 -17.75
CA ASN A 882 11.76 6.52 -17.19
C ASN A 882 11.60 5.41 -18.24
N ILE A 883 10.70 5.59 -19.23
CA ILE A 883 10.53 4.67 -20.37
C ILE A 883 11.79 4.67 -21.24
N LEU A 884 12.42 5.84 -21.46
CA LEU A 884 13.69 5.93 -22.18
C LEU A 884 14.81 5.15 -21.46
N VAL A 885 14.91 5.27 -20.13
CA VAL A 885 15.89 4.49 -19.36
C VAL A 885 15.63 2.99 -19.49
N MET A 886 14.37 2.55 -19.45
CA MET A 886 13.98 1.16 -19.69
C MET A 886 14.40 0.70 -21.11
N GLY A 887 14.14 1.49 -22.14
CA GLY A 887 14.54 1.19 -23.53
C GLY A 887 16.06 1.04 -23.69
N VAL A 888 16.85 1.87 -22.97
CA VAL A 888 18.31 1.71 -22.93
C VAL A 888 18.71 0.38 -22.28
N ALA A 889 18.01 -0.04 -21.20
CA ALA A 889 18.28 -1.33 -20.55
C ALA A 889 18.00 -2.53 -21.48
N VAL A 890 16.95 -2.45 -22.29
CA VAL A 890 16.67 -3.43 -23.34
C VAL A 890 17.81 -3.48 -24.34
N GLN A 891 18.21 -2.32 -24.87
CA GLN A 891 19.23 -2.25 -25.94
C GLN A 891 20.62 -2.70 -25.47
N VAL A 892 20.97 -2.48 -24.20
CA VAL A 892 22.25 -2.99 -23.64
C VAL A 892 22.17 -4.46 -23.21
N GLY A 893 21.02 -5.11 -23.36
CA GLY A 893 20.81 -6.52 -23.03
C GLY A 893 20.67 -6.82 -21.53
N ALA A 894 20.43 -5.81 -20.70
CA ALA A 894 20.24 -5.95 -19.25
C ALA A 894 18.76 -6.27 -18.88
N LEU A 895 17.85 -6.08 -19.83
CA LEU A 895 16.42 -6.42 -19.69
C LEU A 895 16.01 -7.33 -20.84
N PRO A 896 16.19 -8.67 -20.72
CA PRO A 896 16.02 -9.64 -21.80
C PRO A 896 14.55 -10.06 -21.99
N ILE A 897 13.68 -9.08 -22.30
CA ILE A 897 12.29 -9.27 -22.69
C ILE A 897 12.18 -8.88 -24.18
N ASP A 898 11.34 -9.59 -24.93
CA ASP A 898 11.12 -9.26 -26.35
C ASP A 898 10.69 -7.78 -26.50
N PRO A 899 11.42 -6.96 -27.28
CA PRO A 899 11.05 -5.58 -27.53
C PRO A 899 9.62 -5.41 -28.03
N ALA A 900 9.09 -6.32 -28.86
CA ALA A 900 7.70 -6.27 -29.33
C ALA A 900 6.68 -6.44 -28.18
N ALA A 901 6.99 -7.28 -27.18
CA ALA A 901 6.17 -7.44 -25.99
C ALA A 901 6.18 -6.16 -25.12
N ILE A 902 7.32 -5.48 -25.02
CA ILE A 902 7.46 -4.20 -24.31
C ILE A 902 6.66 -3.11 -25.02
N GLU A 903 6.78 -2.97 -26.34
CA GLU A 903 6.02 -1.99 -27.13
C GLU A 903 4.52 -2.20 -26.97
N ARG A 904 4.08 -3.46 -26.98
CA ARG A 904 2.69 -3.82 -26.76
C ARG A 904 2.23 -3.48 -25.33
N ALA A 905 3.02 -3.80 -24.32
CA ALA A 905 2.71 -3.45 -22.93
C ALA A 905 2.62 -1.92 -22.69
N ILE A 906 3.40 -1.13 -23.42
CA ILE A 906 3.30 0.34 -23.41
C ILE A 906 2.01 0.81 -24.09
N ALA A 907 1.55 0.12 -25.13
CA ALA A 907 0.34 0.48 -25.88
C ALA A 907 -0.95 0.14 -25.11
N LEU A 908 -0.93 -0.89 -24.26
CA LEU A 908 -2.04 -1.25 -23.34
C LEU A 908 -2.24 -0.22 -22.23
#